data_14b196997c198474c571885f09e6a3a9
#
_entry.id   14b196997c198474c571885f09e6a3a9
#
_cell.length_a   1.000
_cell.length_b   1.000
_cell.length_c   1.000
_cell.angle_alpha   90.00
_cell.angle_beta   90.00
_cell.angle_gamma   90.00
#
_symmetry.space_group_name_H-M   'P 1'
#
loop_
_entity.id
_entity.type
_entity.pdbx_description
1 polymer ?
#
loop_
_entity_poly.entity_id
_entity_poly.type
_entity_poly.pdbx_seq_one_letter_code
_entity_poly.pdbx_strand_id
1 'polypeptide(L)'
;MNGEYSGIDPERMNDFERGLGRAQDALGRNEPQIRRTLQRFDLDASGLGVLREMQSWIETSRPDLRRRNETISTKLTEWGAATETPSGLAAFDEALYGKAGRDPNVYAATLGLGKTVKDGEIDEKLLKGLEKRTGDATFAAALMNTLGTVRFRQLMVETAKRKDDKKAKRLQATLGKTLGTATPRLGDAWWKELLSDLDAAPKGGYVGWEKGYAATLALKHGTFSTAFLLATARKIESIDRERPLDPRVMATLLEGLSRDPAAAQDFFAGDPTMLKRFMTERGLSDDGVALGAALKAATLVFRDHDGSPQNPSRGFLSAKLASELVHLEAVRIKDGKSPDSPVSPAAMGSILAGYISDINRATQAGDLIVATGVRGTDNPSVPGRDPWGVQFNTRELHQVMKGAFTDPKAFSAVLDAQTAYASRLIDHGAAEVAAGRGNDALLANARQLGTGFGLITDAAGLAKIKEGKDLDEAQQRNMKLLMAVINTGLIAPKAGAWPVIADVTGAWTGMIEDAAKGNAEDNARNDANIMVNQTRGLVNDLAVRAMLKNDLFGSAEPADRNHPWATLEGLKKGDDPRDNPNNFLKDDGRTLMTKDEMIDKTATNTADKYRRMEAYYRWLHEGPSGKHWRETESRLHEGFTNGFAQYGS
;
A
#
# COMPACT_ATOMS: atom_id res chain seq x y z
N MET A 1 -18.80 -42.16 31.14
CA MET A 1 -17.90 -41.37 30.27
C MET A 1 -18.53 -41.38 28.89
N ASN A 2 -19.38 -40.40 28.62
CA ASN A 2 -19.96 -40.23 27.27
C ASN A 2 -18.96 -39.39 26.47
N GLY A 3 -18.02 -40.07 25.82
CA GLY A 3 -17.20 -39.43 24.79
C GLY A 3 -18.07 -39.17 23.60
N GLU A 4 -18.10 -37.94 23.10
CA GLU A 4 -18.69 -37.64 21.81
C GLU A 4 -17.77 -38.24 20.73
N TYR A 5 -18.18 -39.37 20.18
CA TYR A 5 -17.51 -39.98 19.04
C TYR A 5 -18.11 -39.41 17.74
N SER A 6 -17.26 -38.88 16.87
CA SER A 6 -17.61 -38.59 15.48
C SER A 6 -17.35 -39.82 14.59
N GLY A 7 -18.29 -40.15 13.70
CA GLY A 7 -18.06 -41.17 12.68
C GLY A 7 -17.34 -40.56 11.49
N ILE A 8 -16.14 -41.04 11.18
CA ILE A 8 -15.32 -40.54 10.08
C ILE A 8 -15.14 -41.62 9.03
N ASP A 9 -15.43 -41.28 7.76
CA ASP A 9 -15.06 -42.12 6.61
C ASP A 9 -13.65 -41.69 6.14
N PRO A 10 -12.62 -42.57 6.31
CA PRO A 10 -11.24 -42.20 6.00
C PRO A 10 -10.99 -41.92 4.52
N GLU A 11 -11.72 -42.61 3.60
CA GLU A 11 -11.55 -42.41 2.16
C GLU A 11 -12.13 -41.04 1.75
N ARG A 12 -13.33 -40.72 2.21
CA ARG A 12 -13.96 -39.42 1.96
C ARG A 12 -13.17 -38.28 2.59
N MET A 13 -12.62 -38.47 3.78
CA MET A 13 -11.76 -37.46 4.42
C MET A 13 -10.50 -37.22 3.60
N ASN A 14 -9.89 -38.26 3.05
CA ASN A 14 -8.71 -38.15 2.20
C ASN A 14 -9.02 -37.45 0.86
N ASP A 15 -10.19 -37.76 0.28
CA ASP A 15 -10.67 -37.11 -0.93
C ASP A 15 -10.99 -35.64 -0.70
N PHE A 16 -11.57 -35.31 0.45
CA PHE A 16 -11.83 -33.94 0.86
C PHE A 16 -10.53 -33.14 1.06
N GLU A 17 -9.53 -33.73 1.75
CA GLU A 17 -8.20 -33.09 1.92
C GLU A 17 -7.54 -32.81 0.57
N ARG A 18 -7.58 -33.79 -0.35
CA ARG A 18 -7.08 -33.62 -1.73
C ARG A 18 -7.85 -32.56 -2.50
N GLY A 19 -9.18 -32.49 -2.29
CA GLY A 19 -10.04 -31.46 -2.84
C GLY A 19 -9.67 -30.06 -2.36
N LEU A 20 -9.44 -29.91 -1.06
CA LEU A 20 -8.95 -28.66 -0.47
C LEU A 20 -7.58 -28.25 -1.02
N GLY A 21 -6.68 -29.23 -1.28
CA GLY A 21 -5.40 -28.95 -1.93
C GLY A 21 -5.56 -28.35 -3.32
N ARG A 22 -6.42 -28.94 -4.14
CA ARG A 22 -6.74 -28.41 -5.48
C ARG A 22 -7.38 -27.01 -5.39
N ALA A 23 -8.27 -26.81 -4.43
CA ALA A 23 -8.90 -25.50 -4.19
C ALA A 23 -7.86 -24.44 -3.76
N GLN A 24 -6.95 -24.78 -2.87
CA GLN A 24 -5.85 -23.92 -2.45
C GLN A 24 -4.97 -23.49 -3.64
N ASP A 25 -4.58 -24.46 -4.47
CA ASP A 25 -3.78 -24.20 -5.67
C ASP A 25 -4.53 -23.35 -6.68
N ALA A 26 -5.85 -23.57 -6.82
CA ALA A 26 -6.70 -22.78 -7.71
C ALA A 26 -6.88 -21.35 -7.19
N LEU A 27 -7.14 -21.17 -5.90
CA LEU A 27 -7.25 -19.85 -5.26
C LEU A 27 -5.93 -19.09 -5.36
N GLY A 28 -4.81 -19.73 -5.03
CA GLY A 28 -3.49 -19.11 -5.10
C GLY A 28 -3.07 -18.67 -6.50
N ARG A 29 -3.52 -19.38 -7.55
CA ARG A 29 -3.26 -19.01 -8.96
C ARG A 29 -4.24 -17.97 -9.48
N ASN A 30 -5.52 -18.12 -9.19
CA ASN A 30 -6.58 -17.35 -9.85
C ASN A 30 -6.95 -16.06 -9.11
N GLU A 31 -6.92 -16.03 -7.76
CA GLU A 31 -7.27 -14.81 -7.01
C GLU A 31 -6.41 -13.61 -7.42
N PRO A 32 -5.07 -13.74 -7.50
CA PRO A 32 -4.24 -12.63 -7.96
C PRO A 32 -4.49 -12.22 -9.42
N GLN A 33 -4.91 -13.16 -10.26
CA GLN A 33 -5.23 -12.86 -11.66
C GLN A 33 -6.59 -12.15 -11.78
N ILE A 34 -7.61 -12.66 -11.07
CA ILE A 34 -8.95 -12.06 -11.01
C ILE A 34 -8.83 -10.63 -10.44
N ARG A 35 -8.11 -10.46 -9.34
CA ARG A 35 -7.87 -9.15 -8.74
C ARG A 35 -7.25 -8.19 -9.73
N ARG A 36 -6.17 -8.61 -10.43
CA ARG A 36 -5.54 -7.78 -11.46
C ARG A 36 -6.50 -7.45 -12.60
N THR A 37 -7.36 -8.39 -12.99
CA THR A 37 -8.34 -8.17 -14.05
C THR A 37 -9.41 -7.18 -13.61
N LEU A 38 -9.98 -7.33 -12.41
CA LEU A 38 -10.97 -6.39 -11.86
C LEU A 38 -10.37 -4.98 -11.74
N GLN A 39 -9.15 -4.89 -11.20
CA GLN A 39 -8.42 -3.64 -11.09
C GLN A 39 -8.14 -2.99 -12.46
N ARG A 40 -7.88 -3.81 -13.49
CA ARG A 40 -7.68 -3.31 -14.86
C ARG A 40 -8.93 -2.65 -15.45
N PHE A 41 -10.10 -3.11 -15.02
CA PHE A 41 -11.39 -2.57 -15.47
C PHE A 41 -12.03 -1.62 -14.46
N ASP A 42 -11.26 -1.16 -13.45
CA ASP A 42 -11.76 -0.30 -12.36
C ASP A 42 -12.95 -0.90 -11.58
N LEU A 43 -13.02 -2.22 -11.53
CA LEU A 43 -14.07 -2.91 -10.79
C LEU A 43 -13.62 -3.19 -9.34
N ASP A 44 -14.57 -3.11 -8.42
CA ASP A 44 -14.31 -3.42 -7.01
C ASP A 44 -13.83 -4.86 -6.82
N ALA A 45 -12.68 -5.00 -6.17
CA ALA A 45 -12.06 -6.28 -5.83
C ALA A 45 -12.17 -6.62 -4.33
N SER A 46 -12.92 -5.84 -3.55
CA SER A 46 -13.03 -6.03 -2.08
C SER A 46 -13.65 -7.38 -1.74
N GLY A 47 -14.63 -7.84 -2.53
CA GLY A 47 -15.26 -9.16 -2.40
C GLY A 47 -14.28 -10.34 -2.50
N LEU A 48 -13.10 -10.16 -3.07
CA LEU A 48 -12.05 -11.18 -3.10
C LEU A 48 -11.37 -11.42 -1.73
N GLY A 49 -11.68 -10.60 -0.72
CA GLY A 49 -11.23 -10.81 0.66
C GLY A 49 -11.62 -12.18 1.20
N VAL A 50 -12.86 -12.61 0.92
CA VAL A 50 -13.38 -13.93 1.30
C VAL A 50 -12.54 -15.07 0.72
N LEU A 51 -12.01 -14.95 -0.49
CA LEU A 51 -11.16 -15.98 -1.10
C LEU A 51 -9.84 -16.14 -0.36
N ARG A 52 -9.28 -15.06 0.18
CA ARG A 52 -8.07 -15.10 1.02
C ARG A 52 -8.35 -15.72 2.38
N GLU A 53 -9.48 -15.40 2.99
CA GLU A 53 -9.93 -16.04 4.22
C GLU A 53 -10.12 -17.54 4.01
N MET A 54 -10.75 -17.94 2.92
CA MET A 54 -10.88 -19.35 2.53
C MET A 54 -9.51 -20.00 2.31
N GLN A 55 -8.59 -19.35 1.63
CA GLN A 55 -7.23 -19.85 1.43
C GLN A 55 -6.52 -20.05 2.77
N SER A 56 -6.57 -19.05 3.66
CA SER A 56 -5.99 -19.14 5.01
C SER A 56 -6.62 -20.27 5.83
N TRP A 57 -7.95 -20.42 5.74
CA TRP A 57 -8.64 -21.52 6.40
C TRP A 57 -8.20 -22.89 5.85
N ILE A 58 -8.06 -23.03 4.53
CA ILE A 58 -7.57 -24.25 3.89
C ILE A 58 -6.15 -24.56 4.37
N GLU A 59 -5.25 -23.56 4.40
CA GLU A 59 -3.86 -23.71 4.86
C GLU A 59 -3.78 -24.20 6.30
N THR A 60 -4.68 -23.73 7.17
CA THR A 60 -4.72 -24.16 8.58
C THR A 60 -5.41 -25.50 8.79
N SER A 61 -6.42 -25.84 7.98
CA SER A 61 -7.26 -27.01 8.18
C SER A 61 -6.68 -28.30 7.55
N ARG A 62 -6.02 -28.20 6.40
CA ARG A 62 -5.47 -29.37 5.70
C ARG A 62 -4.48 -30.22 6.53
N PRO A 63 -3.50 -29.63 7.25
CA PRO A 63 -2.58 -30.41 8.08
C PRO A 63 -3.30 -31.22 9.16
N ASP A 64 -4.35 -30.65 9.75
CA ASP A 64 -5.16 -31.30 10.77
C ASP A 64 -5.96 -32.48 10.18
N LEU A 65 -6.60 -32.30 9.03
CA LEU A 65 -7.31 -33.38 8.34
C LEU A 65 -6.39 -34.54 7.97
N ARG A 66 -5.16 -34.26 7.50
CA ARG A 66 -4.16 -35.27 7.23
C ARG A 66 -3.83 -36.09 8.46
N ARG A 67 -3.57 -35.39 9.59
CA ARG A 67 -3.23 -36.09 10.85
C ARG A 67 -4.36 -36.92 11.40
N ARG A 68 -5.61 -36.43 11.32
CA ARG A 68 -6.79 -37.23 11.70
C ARG A 68 -6.86 -38.51 10.86
N ASN A 69 -6.72 -38.37 9.55
CA ASN A 69 -6.74 -39.49 8.65
C ASN A 69 -5.55 -40.47 8.89
N GLU A 70 -4.37 -39.96 9.16
CA GLU A 70 -3.19 -40.74 9.52
C GLU A 70 -3.40 -41.47 10.87
N THR A 71 -3.94 -40.78 11.87
CA THR A 71 -4.29 -41.37 13.18
C THR A 71 -5.26 -42.54 13.02
N ILE A 72 -6.30 -42.40 12.21
CA ILE A 72 -7.28 -43.44 11.93
C ILE A 72 -6.64 -44.58 11.14
N SER A 73 -5.89 -44.26 10.08
CA SER A 73 -5.25 -45.26 9.19
C SER A 73 -4.19 -46.10 9.90
N THR A 74 -3.48 -45.51 10.84
CA THR A 74 -2.46 -46.19 11.66
C THR A 74 -3.02 -46.79 12.93
N LYS A 75 -4.35 -46.71 13.14
CA LYS A 75 -5.04 -47.23 14.33
C LYS A 75 -4.44 -46.78 15.66
N LEU A 76 -4.08 -45.49 15.74
CA LEU A 76 -3.51 -44.91 16.95
C LEU A 76 -4.62 -44.64 17.98
N THR A 77 -4.95 -45.68 18.76
CA THR A 77 -6.03 -45.64 19.76
C THR A 77 -5.75 -44.68 20.90
N GLU A 78 -4.50 -44.46 21.24
CA GLU A 78 -4.05 -43.48 22.23
C GLU A 78 -4.28 -42.04 21.81
N TRP A 79 -4.56 -41.79 20.52
CA TRP A 79 -4.86 -40.49 19.93
C TRP A 79 -6.30 -40.36 19.48
N GLY A 80 -7.17 -41.28 19.83
CA GLY A 80 -8.59 -41.21 19.58
C GLY A 80 -9.14 -42.12 18.47
N ALA A 81 -8.29 -42.89 17.76
CA ALA A 81 -8.79 -43.89 16.79
C ALA A 81 -9.38 -45.11 17.51
N ALA A 82 -10.62 -45.50 17.15
CA ALA A 82 -11.21 -46.73 17.66
C ALA A 82 -10.79 -47.92 16.81
N THR A 83 -10.67 -49.06 17.48
CA THR A 83 -10.18 -50.31 16.86
C THR A 83 -11.22 -51.09 16.08
N GLU A 84 -12.51 -50.87 16.33
CA GLU A 84 -13.61 -51.58 15.63
C GLU A 84 -14.84 -50.66 15.45
N THR A 85 -15.37 -50.63 14.23
CA THR A 85 -16.65 -49.98 13.90
C THR A 85 -17.48 -50.83 12.94
N PRO A 86 -18.77 -51.02 13.21
CA PRO A 86 -19.63 -51.93 12.41
C PRO A 86 -20.08 -51.42 11.03
N SER A 87 -19.73 -50.21 10.59
CA SER A 87 -20.38 -49.57 9.47
C SER A 87 -19.48 -48.92 8.41
N GLY A 88 -18.20 -49.29 8.35
CA GLY A 88 -17.25 -48.61 7.42
C GLY A 88 -16.82 -47.21 7.84
N LEU A 89 -17.42 -46.66 8.89
CA LEU A 89 -17.00 -45.44 9.53
C LEU A 89 -16.04 -45.72 10.69
N ALA A 90 -14.92 -45.02 10.75
CA ALA A 90 -14.04 -45.09 11.92
C ALA A 90 -14.62 -44.16 13.01
N ALA A 91 -14.76 -44.69 14.22
CA ALA A 91 -15.07 -43.86 15.39
C ALA A 91 -13.82 -43.06 15.81
N PHE A 92 -14.02 -41.77 16.09
CA PHE A 92 -12.92 -40.88 16.43
C PHE A 92 -13.27 -40.04 17.66
N ASP A 93 -12.47 -40.12 18.69
CA ASP A 93 -12.65 -39.35 19.93
C ASP A 93 -11.96 -38.00 19.81
N GLU A 94 -12.75 -36.97 19.53
CA GLU A 94 -12.27 -35.58 19.37
C GLU A 94 -11.66 -35.04 20.68
N ALA A 95 -12.18 -35.45 21.84
CA ALA A 95 -11.67 -34.98 23.11
C ALA A 95 -10.27 -35.60 23.41
N LEU A 96 -10.07 -36.84 23.04
CA LEU A 96 -8.78 -37.51 23.19
C LEU A 96 -7.75 -36.97 22.19
N TYR A 97 -8.17 -36.74 20.96
CA TYR A 97 -7.33 -36.10 19.95
C TYR A 97 -6.91 -34.67 20.36
N GLY A 98 -7.82 -33.87 20.91
CA GLY A 98 -7.54 -32.56 21.45
C GLY A 98 -6.60 -32.54 22.67
N LYS A 99 -6.50 -33.65 23.38
CA LYS A 99 -5.58 -33.81 24.52
C LYS A 99 -4.17 -34.26 24.12
N ALA A 100 -3.81 -34.28 22.85
CA ALA A 100 -2.54 -34.77 22.34
C ALA A 100 -1.28 -33.99 22.80
N GLY A 101 -1.26 -33.51 24.06
CA GLY A 101 -0.02 -33.17 24.77
C GLY A 101 0.93 -34.35 24.95
N ARG A 102 0.50 -35.57 24.55
CA ARG A 102 1.31 -36.77 24.44
C ARG A 102 2.01 -36.95 23.09
N ASP A 103 1.80 -36.04 22.11
CA ASP A 103 2.53 -36.08 20.83
C ASP A 103 4.04 -36.01 21.11
N PRO A 104 4.84 -37.03 20.72
CA PRO A 104 6.29 -37.01 20.90
C PRO A 104 6.95 -35.76 20.32
N ASN A 105 6.35 -35.18 19.26
CA ASN A 105 6.85 -33.96 18.64
C ASN A 105 6.56 -32.71 19.49
N VAL A 106 5.40 -32.68 20.16
CA VAL A 106 5.07 -31.61 21.13
C VAL A 106 6.02 -31.68 22.31
N TYR A 107 6.24 -32.88 22.85
CA TYR A 107 7.17 -33.09 23.95
C TYR A 107 8.60 -32.66 23.59
N ALA A 108 9.12 -33.12 22.45
CA ALA A 108 10.46 -32.75 21.98
C ALA A 108 10.58 -31.23 21.74
N ALA A 109 9.55 -30.60 21.14
CA ALA A 109 9.52 -29.17 20.92
C ALA A 109 9.50 -28.40 22.25
N THR A 110 8.66 -28.78 23.20
CA THR A 110 8.58 -28.17 24.52
C THR A 110 9.88 -28.27 25.30
N LEU A 111 10.53 -29.45 25.26
CA LEU A 111 11.82 -29.69 25.89
C LEU A 111 12.91 -28.82 25.27
N GLY A 112 12.98 -28.75 23.93
CA GLY A 112 13.94 -27.93 23.20
C GLY A 112 13.75 -26.45 23.46
N LEU A 113 12.50 -25.95 23.47
CA LEU A 113 12.17 -24.58 23.84
C LEU A 113 12.51 -24.26 25.30
N GLY A 114 12.29 -25.22 26.21
CA GLY A 114 12.71 -25.11 27.62
C GLY A 114 14.23 -24.96 27.76
N LYS A 115 15.03 -25.69 26.99
CA LYS A 115 16.49 -25.51 26.93
C LYS A 115 16.86 -24.13 26.38
N THR A 116 16.18 -23.64 25.34
CA THR A 116 16.41 -22.31 24.79
C THR A 116 16.17 -21.22 25.84
N VAL A 117 15.14 -21.36 26.69
CA VAL A 117 14.90 -20.41 27.80
C VAL A 117 16.04 -20.46 28.81
N LYS A 118 16.54 -21.66 29.16
CA LYS A 118 17.54 -21.84 30.18
C LYS A 118 18.94 -21.48 29.72
N ASP A 119 19.36 -21.97 28.56
CA ASP A 119 20.73 -21.90 28.07
C ASP A 119 20.92 -20.83 27.01
N GLY A 120 19.85 -20.25 26.49
CA GLY A 120 19.86 -19.20 25.47
C GLY A 120 20.19 -19.69 24.06
N GLU A 121 20.52 -20.96 23.85
CA GLU A 121 20.88 -21.50 22.54
C GLU A 121 19.66 -21.95 21.74
N ILE A 122 19.55 -21.48 20.48
CA ILE A 122 18.49 -21.86 19.56
C ILE A 122 19.00 -22.94 18.62
N ASP A 123 18.52 -24.16 18.83
CA ASP A 123 18.83 -25.31 17.97
C ASP A 123 18.14 -25.15 16.60
N GLU A 124 18.91 -25.24 15.53
CA GLU A 124 18.41 -25.09 14.14
C GLU A 124 17.46 -26.23 13.74
N LYS A 125 17.69 -27.47 14.26
CA LYS A 125 16.82 -28.60 13.98
C LYS A 125 15.45 -28.44 14.64
N LEU A 126 15.44 -27.94 15.88
CA LEU A 126 14.21 -27.57 16.58
C LEU A 126 13.45 -26.49 15.81
N LEU A 127 14.13 -25.42 15.43
CA LEU A 127 13.54 -24.29 14.71
C LEU A 127 12.90 -24.72 13.39
N LYS A 128 13.61 -25.48 12.56
CA LYS A 128 13.08 -26.04 11.31
C LYS A 128 11.90 -26.98 11.54
N GLY A 129 11.93 -27.77 12.62
CA GLY A 129 10.83 -28.64 13.01
C GLY A 129 9.56 -27.85 13.37
N LEU A 130 9.71 -26.77 14.10
CA LEU A 130 8.61 -25.86 14.46
C LEU A 130 8.06 -25.14 13.23
N GLU A 131 8.92 -24.58 12.38
CA GLU A 131 8.52 -23.86 11.16
C GLU A 131 7.65 -24.71 10.23
N LYS A 132 7.96 -26.00 10.09
CA LYS A 132 7.18 -26.95 9.29
C LYS A 132 5.77 -27.21 9.84
N ARG A 133 5.52 -26.93 11.12
CA ARG A 133 4.28 -27.27 11.84
C ARG A 133 3.47 -26.07 12.30
N THR A 134 3.88 -24.86 11.93
CA THR A 134 3.15 -23.62 12.31
C THR A 134 1.70 -23.64 11.86
N GLY A 135 1.36 -24.31 10.75
CA GLY A 135 0.00 -24.45 10.24
C GLY A 135 -0.81 -25.63 10.80
N ASP A 136 -0.21 -26.49 11.63
CA ASP A 136 -0.88 -27.63 12.24
C ASP A 136 -1.61 -27.21 13.52
N ALA A 137 -2.91 -27.04 13.44
CA ALA A 137 -3.72 -26.49 14.54
C ALA A 137 -3.75 -27.39 15.78
N THR A 138 -3.62 -28.72 15.63
CA THR A 138 -3.57 -29.65 16.77
C THR A 138 -2.23 -29.58 17.45
N PHE A 139 -1.14 -29.63 16.69
CA PHE A 139 0.20 -29.45 17.21
C PHE A 139 0.36 -28.08 17.88
N ALA A 140 -0.12 -27.02 17.23
CA ALA A 140 -0.01 -25.66 17.73
C ALA A 140 -0.74 -25.49 19.08
N ALA A 141 -1.97 -25.95 19.19
CA ALA A 141 -2.74 -25.89 20.44
C ALA A 141 -2.10 -26.73 21.56
N ALA A 142 -1.67 -27.95 21.24
CA ALA A 142 -1.00 -28.82 22.19
C ALA A 142 0.34 -28.21 22.67
N LEU A 143 1.12 -27.62 21.75
CA LEU A 143 2.38 -26.95 22.10
C LEU A 143 2.14 -25.74 23.01
N MET A 144 1.17 -24.86 22.67
CA MET A 144 0.87 -23.67 23.47
C MET A 144 0.38 -24.04 24.88
N ASN A 145 -0.51 -25.04 24.99
CA ASN A 145 -0.99 -25.52 26.28
C ASN A 145 0.13 -26.16 27.12
N THR A 146 1.02 -26.96 26.51
CA THR A 146 2.13 -27.62 27.21
C THR A 146 3.21 -26.61 27.60
N LEU A 147 3.51 -25.64 26.73
CA LEU A 147 4.50 -24.60 27.02
C LEU A 147 4.03 -23.67 28.14
N GLY A 148 2.75 -23.33 28.12
CA GLY A 148 2.13 -22.38 29.03
C GLY A 148 2.50 -20.92 28.74
N THR A 149 1.73 -19.99 29.30
CA THR A 149 1.87 -18.54 29.06
C THR A 149 3.20 -17.99 29.57
N VAL A 150 3.67 -18.49 30.70
CA VAL A 150 4.92 -18.01 31.33
C VAL A 150 6.14 -18.27 30.45
N ARG A 151 6.30 -19.52 29.98
CA ARG A 151 7.43 -19.87 29.08
C ARG A 151 7.31 -19.22 27.72
N PHE A 152 6.09 -19.13 27.20
CA PHE A 152 5.83 -18.41 25.95
C PHE A 152 6.31 -16.96 26.04
N ARG A 153 5.93 -16.24 27.10
CA ARG A 153 6.38 -14.87 27.35
C ARG A 153 7.90 -14.76 27.43
N GLN A 154 8.53 -15.64 28.20
CA GLN A 154 9.99 -15.67 28.33
C GLN A 154 10.67 -15.80 26.97
N LEU A 155 10.22 -16.73 26.13
CA LEU A 155 10.77 -16.94 24.79
C LEU A 155 10.59 -15.70 23.88
N MET A 156 9.40 -15.10 23.90
CA MET A 156 9.12 -13.91 23.09
C MET A 156 10.00 -12.73 23.51
N VAL A 157 10.17 -12.51 24.80
CA VAL A 157 11.02 -11.46 25.35
C VAL A 157 12.51 -11.71 25.07
N GLU A 158 12.99 -12.94 25.32
CA GLU A 158 14.39 -13.29 25.09
C GLU A 158 14.77 -13.19 23.61
N THR A 159 13.90 -13.61 22.72
CA THR A 159 14.12 -13.46 21.27
C THR A 159 14.12 -12.00 20.85
N ALA A 160 13.27 -11.17 21.44
CA ALA A 160 13.21 -9.73 21.16
C ALA A 160 14.47 -8.95 21.59
N LYS A 161 15.13 -9.39 22.67
CA LYS A 161 16.41 -8.82 23.12
C LYS A 161 17.54 -9.03 22.13
N ARG A 162 17.46 -10.03 21.27
CA ARG A 162 18.50 -10.45 20.32
C ARG A 162 18.25 -9.85 18.93
N LYS A 163 18.33 -8.52 18.80
CA LYS A 163 17.94 -7.78 17.58
C LYS A 163 18.67 -8.23 16.31
N ASP A 164 19.92 -8.68 16.41
CA ASP A 164 20.75 -9.06 15.26
C ASP A 164 20.83 -10.57 15.03
N ASP A 165 20.25 -11.36 15.92
CA ASP A 165 20.21 -12.82 15.79
C ASP A 165 19.09 -13.27 14.84
N LYS A 166 19.49 -13.79 13.67
CA LYS A 166 18.55 -14.31 12.65
C LYS A 166 17.72 -15.49 13.16
N LYS A 167 18.29 -16.38 14.00
CA LYS A 167 17.56 -17.50 14.58
C LYS A 167 16.52 -17.02 15.59
N ALA A 168 16.84 -16.01 16.40
CA ALA A 168 15.92 -15.42 17.35
C ALA A 168 14.71 -14.78 16.62
N LYS A 169 14.95 -14.02 15.56
CA LYS A 169 13.86 -13.44 14.73
C LYS A 169 12.97 -14.53 14.13
N ARG A 170 13.55 -15.62 13.61
CA ARG A 170 12.80 -16.74 13.06
C ARG A 170 11.97 -17.46 14.14
N LEU A 171 12.57 -17.71 15.31
CA LEU A 171 11.86 -18.34 16.43
C LEU A 171 10.68 -17.49 16.90
N GLN A 172 10.88 -16.18 17.06
CA GLN A 172 9.83 -15.24 17.43
C GLN A 172 8.67 -15.27 16.44
N ALA A 173 8.97 -15.18 15.14
CA ALA A 173 7.96 -15.25 14.09
C ALA A 173 7.24 -16.62 14.08
N THR A 174 7.98 -17.71 14.28
CA THR A 174 7.43 -19.06 14.32
C THR A 174 6.48 -19.24 15.50
N LEU A 175 6.86 -18.78 16.69
CA LEU A 175 6.00 -18.83 17.89
C LEU A 175 4.73 -17.99 17.73
N GLY A 176 4.84 -16.78 17.17
CA GLY A 176 3.67 -15.94 16.88
C GLY A 176 2.71 -16.59 15.88
N LYS A 177 3.22 -17.17 14.80
CA LYS A 177 2.42 -17.93 13.82
C LYS A 177 1.76 -19.15 14.47
N THR A 178 2.50 -19.89 15.28
CA THR A 178 1.97 -21.05 15.99
C THR A 178 0.85 -20.65 16.94
N LEU A 179 1.00 -19.53 17.67
CA LEU A 179 -0.07 -19.03 18.53
C LEU A 179 -1.32 -18.63 17.69
N GLY A 180 -1.14 -17.93 16.58
CA GLY A 180 -2.26 -17.58 15.69
C GLY A 180 -3.04 -18.81 15.26
N THR A 181 -2.34 -19.87 14.83
CA THR A 181 -2.94 -21.16 14.46
C THR A 181 -3.61 -21.87 15.64
N ALA A 182 -3.05 -21.74 16.84
CA ALA A 182 -3.59 -22.37 18.06
C ALA A 182 -4.85 -21.67 18.59
N THR A 183 -4.99 -20.37 18.38
CA THR A 183 -6.01 -19.50 19.00
C THR A 183 -7.44 -20.03 18.92
N PRO A 184 -7.94 -20.59 17.79
CA PRO A 184 -9.31 -21.14 17.73
C PRO A 184 -9.55 -22.31 18.68
N ARG A 185 -8.48 -22.95 19.17
CA ARG A 185 -8.54 -24.13 20.08
C ARG A 185 -8.04 -23.84 21.48
N LEU A 186 -7.45 -22.66 21.70
CA LEU A 186 -7.09 -22.19 23.03
C LEU A 186 -8.32 -21.51 23.66
N GLY A 187 -8.64 -21.86 24.88
CA GLY A 187 -9.71 -21.19 25.62
C GLY A 187 -9.32 -19.75 26.00
N ASP A 188 -10.33 -18.94 26.26
CA ASP A 188 -10.16 -17.55 26.74
C ASP A 188 -9.25 -17.41 27.97
N ALA A 189 -9.22 -18.43 28.81
CA ALA A 189 -8.36 -18.47 30.00
C ALA A 189 -6.88 -18.32 29.68
N TRP A 190 -6.39 -19.01 28.63
CA TRP A 190 -4.99 -18.93 28.21
C TRP A 190 -4.60 -17.51 27.82
N TRP A 191 -5.46 -16.84 27.05
CA TRP A 191 -5.18 -15.48 26.61
C TRP A 191 -5.32 -14.45 27.73
N LYS A 192 -6.33 -14.61 28.59
CA LYS A 192 -6.49 -13.77 29.79
C LYS A 192 -5.26 -13.88 30.70
N GLU A 193 -4.71 -15.09 30.87
CA GLU A 193 -3.48 -15.30 31.62
C GLU A 193 -2.27 -14.63 30.96
N LEU A 194 -2.14 -14.70 29.61
CA LEU A 194 -1.07 -13.99 28.88
C LEU A 194 -1.12 -12.48 29.13
N LEU A 195 -2.32 -11.89 29.21
CA LEU A 195 -2.53 -10.47 29.45
C LEU A 195 -2.56 -10.08 30.93
N SER A 196 -2.65 -11.02 31.87
CA SER A 196 -2.84 -10.76 33.31
C SER A 196 -1.74 -9.88 33.93
N ASP A 197 -0.50 -10.01 33.45
CA ASP A 197 0.61 -9.20 33.95
C ASP A 197 0.49 -7.72 33.60
N LEU A 198 -0.28 -7.39 32.56
CA LEU A 198 -0.59 -6.00 32.22
C LEU A 198 -1.59 -5.39 33.22
N ASP A 199 -2.57 -6.20 33.67
CA ASP A 199 -3.55 -5.77 34.68
C ASP A 199 -2.92 -5.63 36.09
N ALA A 200 -1.94 -6.46 36.41
CA ALA A 200 -1.29 -6.52 37.73
C ALA A 200 -0.20 -5.45 37.99
N ALA A 201 0.06 -4.56 37.05
CA ALA A 201 1.14 -3.58 37.18
C ALA A 201 0.85 -2.52 38.26
N PRO A 202 1.86 -2.06 39.02
CA PRO A 202 1.67 -1.07 40.08
C PRO A 202 1.16 0.26 39.51
N LYS A 203 0.27 0.92 40.27
CA LYS A 203 -0.21 2.27 39.93
C LYS A 203 0.96 3.26 39.98
N GLY A 204 1.15 4.06 38.93
CA GLY A 204 2.06 5.19 38.95
C GLY A 204 3.42 5.00 38.25
N GLY A 205 3.60 3.98 37.40
CA GLY A 205 4.79 3.81 36.59
C GLY A 205 4.49 3.17 35.25
N TYR A 206 5.39 3.34 34.28
CA TYR A 206 5.32 2.59 33.03
C TYR A 206 5.36 1.10 33.37
N VAL A 207 4.38 0.34 32.85
CA VAL A 207 4.47 -1.11 32.85
C VAL A 207 5.69 -1.48 32.02
N GLY A 208 6.64 -2.20 32.61
CA GLY A 208 7.86 -2.57 31.92
C GLY A 208 7.54 -3.21 30.56
N TRP A 209 8.21 -2.76 29.51
CA TRP A 209 7.98 -3.22 28.14
C TRP A 209 7.95 -4.76 28.02
N GLU A 210 8.65 -5.46 28.90
CA GLU A 210 8.74 -6.92 28.93
C GLU A 210 7.37 -7.59 29.18
N LYS A 211 6.49 -6.97 29.97
CA LYS A 211 5.22 -7.59 30.38
C LYS A 211 4.17 -7.58 29.27
N GLY A 212 3.99 -6.45 28.59
CA GLY A 212 3.05 -6.33 27.46
C GLY A 212 3.61 -6.78 26.12
N TYR A 213 4.93 -6.75 26.01
CA TYR A 213 5.62 -6.94 24.75
C TYR A 213 5.44 -8.34 24.14
N ALA A 214 5.39 -9.38 24.99
CA ALA A 214 5.18 -10.75 24.53
C ALA A 214 3.86 -10.94 23.78
N ALA A 215 2.77 -10.35 24.30
CA ALA A 215 1.46 -10.42 23.65
C ALA A 215 1.47 -9.68 22.29
N THR A 216 1.97 -8.45 22.27
CA THR A 216 2.00 -7.65 21.04
C THR A 216 2.94 -8.21 19.99
N LEU A 217 4.10 -8.78 20.39
CA LEU A 217 4.97 -9.49 19.47
C LEU A 217 4.29 -10.72 18.84
N ALA A 218 3.49 -11.44 19.60
CA ALA A 218 2.72 -12.56 19.06
C ALA A 218 1.70 -12.06 18.02
N LEU A 219 0.96 -10.99 18.33
CA LEU A 219 0.03 -10.36 17.39
C LEU A 219 0.73 -9.88 16.11
N LYS A 220 1.93 -9.34 16.23
CA LYS A 220 2.74 -8.90 15.10
C LYS A 220 3.05 -10.03 14.12
N HIS A 221 3.30 -11.24 14.59
CA HIS A 221 3.78 -12.36 13.77
C HIS A 221 2.71 -13.40 13.43
N GLY A 222 1.67 -13.53 14.26
CA GLY A 222 0.57 -14.46 14.04
C GLY A 222 -0.46 -13.97 13.02
N THR A 223 -1.24 -14.91 12.49
CA THR A 223 -2.48 -14.62 11.75
C THR A 223 -3.64 -14.97 12.68
N PHE A 224 -4.43 -13.98 13.02
CA PHE A 224 -5.56 -14.10 13.94
C PHE A 224 -6.84 -13.74 13.20
N SER A 225 -7.99 -14.18 13.72
CA SER A 225 -9.25 -13.65 13.20
C SER A 225 -9.38 -12.16 13.52
N THR A 226 -10.00 -11.41 12.63
CA THR A 226 -10.24 -9.97 12.79
C THR A 226 -10.87 -9.66 14.14
N ALA A 227 -11.90 -10.42 14.55
CA ALA A 227 -12.60 -10.23 15.81
C ALA A 227 -11.68 -10.43 17.03
N PHE A 228 -10.85 -11.47 17.01
CA PHE A 228 -9.91 -11.74 18.10
C PHE A 228 -8.81 -10.67 18.18
N LEU A 229 -8.22 -10.31 17.04
CA LEU A 229 -7.17 -9.28 16.99
C LEU A 229 -7.71 -7.94 17.48
N LEU A 230 -8.90 -7.54 17.04
CA LEU A 230 -9.54 -6.30 17.43
C LEU A 230 -9.88 -6.28 18.94
N ALA A 231 -10.48 -7.36 19.47
CA ALA A 231 -10.82 -7.44 20.89
C ALA A 231 -9.56 -7.34 21.76
N THR A 232 -8.49 -8.02 21.35
CA THR A 232 -7.21 -7.97 22.07
C THR A 232 -6.55 -6.59 21.97
N ALA A 233 -6.57 -5.98 20.80
CA ALA A 233 -6.00 -4.65 20.59
C ALA A 233 -6.73 -3.60 21.46
N ARG A 234 -8.07 -3.66 21.50
CA ARG A 234 -8.87 -2.79 22.36
C ARG A 234 -8.59 -3.01 23.84
N LYS A 235 -8.39 -4.24 24.27
CA LYS A 235 -8.04 -4.54 25.67
C LYS A 235 -6.67 -3.95 26.04
N ILE A 236 -5.66 -4.13 25.20
CA ILE A 236 -4.33 -3.58 25.43
C ILE A 236 -4.37 -2.04 25.44
N GLU A 237 -5.12 -1.44 24.52
CA GLU A 237 -5.27 0.01 24.43
C GLU A 237 -6.03 0.58 25.65
N SER A 238 -7.07 -0.11 26.12
CA SER A 238 -7.77 0.28 27.36
C SER A 238 -6.83 0.29 28.56
N ILE A 239 -5.95 -0.70 28.68
CA ILE A 239 -4.92 -0.73 29.72
C ILE A 239 -3.96 0.44 29.57
N ASP A 240 -3.54 0.77 28.33
CA ASP A 240 -2.65 1.90 28.04
C ASP A 240 -3.28 3.26 28.38
N ARG A 241 -4.61 3.41 28.24
CA ARG A 241 -5.33 4.63 28.67
C ARG A 241 -5.33 4.80 30.19
N GLU A 242 -5.54 3.72 30.91
CA GLU A 242 -5.54 3.75 32.37
C GLU A 242 -4.13 3.91 32.94
N ARG A 243 -3.17 3.25 32.31
CA ARG A 243 -1.78 3.16 32.73
C ARG A 243 -0.87 3.08 31.50
N PRO A 244 -0.19 4.17 31.12
CA PRO A 244 0.63 4.18 29.93
C PRO A 244 1.61 3.01 29.87
N LEU A 245 1.53 2.21 28.82
CA LEU A 245 2.46 1.14 28.53
C LEU A 245 3.74 1.69 27.89
N ASP A 246 4.80 0.90 27.84
CA ASP A 246 5.99 1.28 27.10
C ASP A 246 5.62 1.59 25.63
N PRO A 247 6.11 2.69 25.04
CA PRO A 247 5.81 3.07 23.66
C PRO A 247 6.05 1.95 22.64
N ARG A 248 7.05 1.08 22.87
CA ARG A 248 7.35 -0.06 22.01
C ARG A 248 6.24 -1.12 22.01
N VAL A 249 5.51 -1.27 23.12
CA VAL A 249 4.35 -2.17 23.21
C VAL A 249 3.27 -1.71 22.25
N MET A 250 2.96 -0.41 22.28
CA MET A 250 1.93 0.18 21.42
C MET A 250 2.35 0.20 19.95
N ALA A 251 3.61 0.50 19.66
CA ALA A 251 4.14 0.40 18.30
C ALA A 251 4.00 -1.03 17.75
N THR A 252 4.37 -2.05 18.56
CA THR A 252 4.25 -3.45 18.15
C THR A 252 2.79 -3.89 17.99
N LEU A 253 1.87 -3.37 18.81
CA LEU A 253 0.42 -3.59 18.64
C LEU A 253 -0.07 -3.07 17.29
N LEU A 254 0.31 -1.84 16.94
CA LEU A 254 -0.06 -1.23 15.66
C LEU A 254 0.55 -1.96 14.45
N GLU A 255 1.78 -2.44 14.57
CA GLU A 255 2.36 -3.34 13.56
C GLU A 255 1.56 -4.64 13.40
N GLY A 256 1.04 -5.20 14.51
CA GLY A 256 0.13 -6.34 14.48
C GLY A 256 -1.16 -6.03 13.73
N LEU A 257 -1.79 -4.89 14.06
CA LEU A 257 -3.02 -4.41 13.41
C LEU A 257 -2.81 -4.15 11.91
N SER A 258 -1.64 -3.63 11.50
CA SER A 258 -1.35 -3.33 10.10
C SER A 258 -1.43 -4.56 9.16
N ARG A 259 -1.45 -5.77 9.71
CA ARG A 259 -1.54 -7.03 8.95
C ARG A 259 -2.97 -7.47 8.69
N ASP A 260 -3.94 -6.91 9.40
CA ASP A 260 -5.37 -7.13 9.18
C ASP A 260 -6.05 -5.78 8.95
N PRO A 261 -6.27 -5.39 7.69
CA PRO A 261 -6.88 -4.10 7.35
C PRO A 261 -8.25 -3.88 7.99
N ALA A 262 -9.05 -4.94 8.15
CA ALA A 262 -10.37 -4.83 8.76
C ALA A 262 -10.25 -4.54 10.27
N ALA A 263 -9.35 -5.25 10.98
CA ALA A 263 -9.10 -4.98 12.39
C ALA A 263 -8.50 -3.58 12.61
N ALA A 264 -7.56 -3.16 11.76
CA ALA A 264 -6.98 -1.81 11.81
C ALA A 264 -8.06 -0.73 11.62
N GLN A 265 -8.91 -0.90 10.62
CA GLN A 265 -10.01 0.04 10.37
C GLN A 265 -10.99 0.09 11.54
N ASP A 266 -11.45 -1.08 12.03
CA ASP A 266 -12.41 -1.15 13.13
C ASP A 266 -11.80 -0.69 14.47
N PHE A 267 -10.49 -0.75 14.62
CA PHE A 267 -9.79 -0.20 15.77
C PHE A 267 -9.86 1.33 15.81
N PHE A 268 -9.53 1.99 14.70
CA PHE A 268 -9.54 3.45 14.64
C PHE A 268 -10.94 4.04 14.46
N ALA A 269 -11.81 3.42 13.65
CA ALA A 269 -13.14 3.93 13.36
C ALA A 269 -14.16 3.63 14.47
N GLY A 270 -13.92 2.60 15.27
CA GLY A 270 -14.84 2.17 16.33
C GLY A 270 -14.85 3.07 17.57
N ASP A 271 -13.82 3.89 17.75
CA ASP A 271 -13.76 4.94 18.80
C ASP A 271 -13.30 6.25 18.15
N PRO A 272 -14.17 7.27 18.11
CA PRO A 272 -13.85 8.55 17.44
C PRO A 272 -12.69 9.31 18.08
N THR A 273 -12.27 8.95 19.30
CA THR A 273 -11.12 9.56 19.98
C THR A 273 -9.80 8.84 19.70
N MET A 274 -9.85 7.65 19.12
CA MET A 274 -8.69 6.76 18.96
C MET A 274 -7.61 7.38 18.08
N LEU A 275 -7.98 7.81 16.88
CA LEU A 275 -7.03 8.43 15.96
C LEU A 275 -6.41 9.70 16.55
N LYS A 276 -7.25 10.58 17.12
CA LYS A 276 -6.79 11.81 17.80
C LYS A 276 -5.79 11.49 18.90
N ARG A 277 -6.06 10.47 19.73
CA ARG A 277 -5.15 10.07 20.81
C ARG A 277 -3.76 9.71 20.29
N PHE A 278 -3.66 8.88 19.25
CA PHE A 278 -2.37 8.51 18.66
C PHE A 278 -1.70 9.67 17.93
N MET A 279 -2.46 10.61 17.39
CA MET A 279 -1.92 11.77 16.69
C MET A 279 -1.43 12.88 17.64
N THR A 280 -1.99 13.01 18.85
CA THR A 280 -1.74 14.19 19.71
C THR A 280 -1.29 13.89 21.13
N GLU A 281 -1.57 12.70 21.66
CA GLU A 281 -1.38 12.40 23.08
C GLU A 281 -0.41 11.23 23.31
N ARG A 282 -0.43 10.24 22.43
CA ARG A 282 0.31 8.98 22.60
C ARG A 282 1.51 8.89 21.66
N GLY A 283 2.65 9.40 22.11
CA GLY A 283 3.91 9.26 21.38
C GLY A 283 4.39 7.81 21.31
N LEU A 284 4.90 7.43 20.15
CA LEU A 284 5.57 6.18 19.87
C LEU A 284 7.06 6.46 19.62
N SER A 285 7.95 5.53 19.96
CA SER A 285 9.40 5.70 19.79
C SER A 285 9.91 4.96 18.54
N ASP A 286 9.22 5.14 17.41
CA ASP A 286 9.49 4.42 16.15
C ASP A 286 9.38 5.33 14.92
N ASP A 287 9.49 6.64 15.11
CA ASP A 287 9.38 7.67 14.05
C ASP A 287 8.08 7.54 13.22
N GLY A 288 7.00 7.10 13.89
CA GLY A 288 5.67 6.97 13.28
C GLY A 288 5.50 5.83 12.28
N VAL A 289 6.40 4.86 12.27
CA VAL A 289 6.38 3.74 11.31
C VAL A 289 5.19 2.82 11.59
N ALA A 290 4.98 2.41 12.84
CA ALA A 290 3.91 1.48 13.19
C ALA A 290 2.51 2.10 13.03
N LEU A 291 2.33 3.34 13.49
CA LEU A 291 1.08 4.06 13.29
C LEU A 291 0.79 4.27 11.80
N GLY A 292 1.80 4.67 11.04
CA GLY A 292 1.70 4.84 9.60
C GLY A 292 1.31 3.54 8.88
N ALA A 293 1.88 2.40 9.27
CA ALA A 293 1.54 1.10 8.69
C ALA A 293 0.09 0.69 9.00
N ALA A 294 -0.36 0.88 10.25
CA ALA A 294 -1.73 0.57 10.65
C ALA A 294 -2.75 1.48 9.93
N LEU A 295 -2.46 2.78 9.80
CA LEU A 295 -3.32 3.72 9.10
C LEU A 295 -3.35 3.45 7.58
N LYS A 296 -2.24 3.08 6.96
CA LYS A 296 -2.25 2.61 5.56
C LYS A 296 -3.17 1.41 5.38
N ALA A 297 -3.10 0.42 6.25
CA ALA A 297 -3.98 -0.74 6.21
C ALA A 297 -5.46 -0.34 6.37
N ALA A 298 -5.76 0.56 7.30
CA ALA A 298 -7.12 1.02 7.59
C ALA A 298 -7.73 1.90 6.48
N THR A 299 -6.92 2.63 5.69
CA THR A 299 -7.41 3.67 4.78
C THR A 299 -7.29 3.32 3.31
N LEU A 300 -6.41 2.37 2.92
CA LEU A 300 -6.10 2.13 1.51
C LEU A 300 -6.67 0.84 0.94
N VAL A 301 -6.98 -0.15 1.79
CA VAL A 301 -7.39 -1.48 1.31
C VAL A 301 -8.85 -1.51 0.88
N PHE A 302 -9.73 -0.89 1.64
CA PHE A 302 -11.15 -0.86 1.33
C PHE A 302 -11.48 0.44 0.61
N ARG A 303 -11.84 0.32 -0.67
CA ARG A 303 -12.10 1.44 -1.59
C ARG A 303 -13.39 1.22 -2.36
N ASP A 304 -14.45 0.83 -1.66
CA ASP A 304 -15.80 0.73 -2.21
C ASP A 304 -16.53 2.08 -2.17
N HIS A 305 -17.69 2.11 -2.79
CA HIS A 305 -18.61 3.26 -2.82
C HIS A 305 -19.99 2.91 -2.26
N ASP A 306 -20.09 1.77 -1.58
CA ASP A 306 -21.35 1.28 -1.05
C ASP A 306 -21.73 1.97 0.26
N GLY A 307 -22.95 1.70 0.74
CA GLY A 307 -23.43 2.24 1.99
C GLY A 307 -23.83 3.73 1.93
N SER A 308 -23.91 4.33 3.13
CA SER A 308 -24.26 5.73 3.34
C SER A 308 -23.60 6.24 4.63
N PRO A 309 -23.60 7.55 4.91
CA PRO A 309 -23.11 8.06 6.19
C PRO A 309 -23.80 7.48 7.42
N GLN A 310 -25.07 7.07 7.30
CA GLN A 310 -25.86 6.47 8.37
C GLN A 310 -25.61 4.96 8.51
N ASN A 311 -25.23 4.30 7.41
CA ASN A 311 -24.83 2.90 7.38
C ASN A 311 -23.53 2.77 6.57
N PRO A 312 -22.40 3.12 7.19
CA PRO A 312 -21.13 3.29 6.48
C PRO A 312 -20.58 1.95 5.99
N SER A 313 -20.16 1.95 4.72
CA SER A 313 -19.35 0.87 4.16
C SER A 313 -17.91 0.97 4.64
N ARG A 314 -17.10 -0.03 4.33
CA ARG A 314 -15.67 0.00 4.61
C ARG A 314 -14.95 1.09 3.83
N GLY A 315 -15.34 1.36 2.59
CA GLY A 315 -14.81 2.47 1.80
C GLY A 315 -15.12 3.83 2.42
N PHE A 316 -16.33 4.02 2.94
CA PHE A 316 -16.69 5.23 3.68
C PHE A 316 -15.80 5.41 4.92
N LEU A 317 -15.60 4.36 5.71
CA LEU A 317 -14.74 4.40 6.91
C LEU A 317 -13.29 4.71 6.55
N SER A 318 -12.77 4.15 5.44
CA SER A 318 -11.44 4.46 4.93
C SER A 318 -11.29 5.96 4.60
N ALA A 319 -12.24 6.52 3.86
CA ALA A 319 -12.23 7.94 3.51
C ALA A 319 -12.37 8.84 4.76
N LYS A 320 -13.21 8.45 5.71
CA LYS A 320 -13.37 9.16 6.98
C LYS A 320 -12.06 9.20 7.76
N LEU A 321 -11.40 8.06 7.95
CA LEU A 321 -10.12 8.00 8.67
C LEU A 321 -9.03 8.79 7.96
N ALA A 322 -8.97 8.74 6.62
CA ALA A 322 -8.01 9.52 5.84
C ALA A 322 -8.27 11.04 5.98
N SER A 323 -9.53 11.48 5.99
CA SER A 323 -9.89 12.88 6.19
C SER A 323 -9.51 13.38 7.59
N GLU A 324 -9.84 12.60 8.63
CA GLU A 324 -9.50 12.92 10.01
C GLU A 324 -7.98 12.98 10.22
N LEU A 325 -7.23 12.05 9.60
CA LEU A 325 -5.77 12.02 9.66
C LEU A 325 -5.16 13.31 9.11
N VAL A 326 -5.57 13.72 7.90
CA VAL A 326 -5.03 14.94 7.26
C VAL A 326 -5.38 16.17 8.07
N HIS A 327 -6.61 16.27 8.57
CA HIS A 327 -7.03 17.38 9.42
C HIS A 327 -6.21 17.45 10.73
N LEU A 328 -6.08 16.34 11.45
CA LEU A 328 -5.32 16.28 12.71
C LEU A 328 -3.85 16.63 12.51
N GLU A 329 -3.23 16.16 11.43
CA GLU A 329 -1.84 16.47 11.09
C GLU A 329 -1.68 17.96 10.77
N ALA A 330 -2.59 18.55 10.00
CA ALA A 330 -2.56 19.98 9.70
C ALA A 330 -2.72 20.84 10.97
N VAL A 331 -3.63 20.47 11.87
CA VAL A 331 -3.80 21.12 13.18
C VAL A 331 -2.51 21.02 14.00
N ARG A 332 -1.89 19.85 14.04
CA ARG A 332 -0.61 19.62 14.75
C ARG A 332 0.50 20.51 14.22
N ILE A 333 0.65 20.62 12.89
CA ILE A 333 1.63 21.50 12.24
C ILE A 333 1.36 22.97 12.60
N LYS A 334 0.11 23.40 12.53
CA LYS A 334 -0.30 24.76 12.86
C LYS A 334 -0.02 25.12 14.31
N ASP A 335 -0.23 24.21 15.24
CA ASP A 335 0.00 24.41 16.67
C ASP A 335 1.49 24.36 17.06
N GLY A 336 2.40 24.14 16.12
CA GLY A 336 3.83 24.04 16.35
C GLY A 336 4.24 22.90 17.29
N LYS A 337 3.37 21.90 17.45
CA LYS A 337 3.61 20.73 18.31
C LYS A 337 4.59 19.79 17.61
N SER A 338 5.77 19.62 18.18
CA SER A 338 6.87 18.73 17.77
C SER A 338 7.19 18.73 16.27
N PRO A 339 8.45 18.86 15.86
CA PRO A 339 8.83 18.73 14.45
C PRO A 339 8.50 17.36 13.87
N ASP A 340 8.43 16.33 14.72
CA ASP A 340 8.25 14.94 14.28
C ASP A 340 6.77 14.56 14.25
N SER A 341 6.29 14.19 13.05
CA SER A 341 4.94 13.66 12.87
C SER A 341 4.81 12.29 13.56
N PRO A 342 3.68 12.02 14.25
CA PRO A 342 3.39 10.70 14.79
C PRO A 342 3.15 9.64 13.69
N VAL A 343 3.03 10.05 12.45
CA VAL A 343 2.93 9.19 11.26
C VAL A 343 4.16 9.42 10.39
N SER A 344 4.86 8.36 10.01
CA SER A 344 6.04 8.51 9.16
C SER A 344 5.69 9.20 7.84
N PRO A 345 6.56 10.12 7.35
CA PRO A 345 6.32 10.85 6.10
C PRO A 345 6.05 9.92 4.91
N ALA A 346 6.76 8.79 4.80
CA ALA A 346 6.54 7.80 3.76
C ALA A 346 5.14 7.17 3.81
N ALA A 347 4.60 6.91 5.00
CA ALA A 347 3.25 6.39 5.15
C ALA A 347 2.20 7.45 4.79
N MET A 348 2.40 8.70 5.22
CA MET A 348 1.54 9.83 4.84
C MET A 348 1.52 10.02 3.32
N GLY A 349 2.67 10.02 2.67
CA GLY A 349 2.76 10.09 1.21
C GLY A 349 2.02 8.95 0.51
N SER A 350 2.11 7.72 1.04
CA SER A 350 1.35 6.57 0.49
C SER A 350 -0.16 6.76 0.64
N ILE A 351 -0.63 7.30 1.77
CA ILE A 351 -2.06 7.57 2.01
C ILE A 351 -2.52 8.67 1.06
N LEU A 352 -1.81 9.79 0.96
CA LEU A 352 -2.13 10.88 0.02
C LEU A 352 -2.18 10.37 -1.43
N ALA A 353 -1.23 9.54 -1.85
CA ALA A 353 -1.21 8.93 -3.16
C ALA A 353 -2.46 8.08 -3.45
N GLY A 354 -2.97 7.36 -2.44
CA GLY A 354 -4.21 6.59 -2.54
C GLY A 354 -5.47 7.45 -2.75
N TYR A 355 -5.40 8.74 -2.43
CA TYR A 355 -6.48 9.72 -2.59
C TYR A 355 -6.14 10.79 -3.64
N ILE A 356 -5.34 10.44 -4.64
CA ILE A 356 -4.85 11.40 -5.65
C ILE A 356 -5.97 12.07 -6.46
N SER A 357 -7.05 11.36 -6.76
CA SER A 357 -8.23 11.93 -7.40
C SER A 357 -8.86 13.04 -6.56
N ASP A 358 -8.89 12.83 -5.25
CA ASP A 358 -9.45 13.78 -4.30
C ASP A 358 -8.55 15.00 -4.10
N ILE A 359 -7.23 14.82 -4.16
CA ILE A 359 -6.25 15.91 -4.20
C ILE A 359 -6.50 16.79 -5.42
N ASN A 360 -6.65 16.19 -6.59
CA ASN A 360 -6.93 16.95 -7.82
C ASN A 360 -8.28 17.69 -7.77
N ARG A 361 -9.28 17.14 -7.09
CA ARG A 361 -10.59 17.81 -6.92
C ARG A 361 -10.55 18.93 -5.89
N ALA A 362 -9.81 18.79 -4.81
CA ALA A 362 -9.65 19.85 -3.83
C ALA A 362 -9.17 21.14 -4.48
N THR A 363 -8.33 21.03 -5.50
CA THR A 363 -7.80 22.18 -6.23
C THR A 363 -8.81 22.86 -7.18
N GLN A 364 -9.96 22.23 -7.46
CA GLN A 364 -11.02 22.79 -8.31
C GLN A 364 -12.02 23.64 -7.53
N ALA A 365 -12.13 23.44 -6.22
CA ALA A 365 -13.16 24.10 -5.41
C ALA A 365 -12.94 25.62 -5.24
N GLY A 366 -11.85 26.17 -5.78
CA GLY A 366 -11.51 27.58 -5.66
C GLY A 366 -11.24 28.01 -4.22
N ASP A 367 -11.42 29.31 -3.94
CA ASP A 367 -11.21 29.89 -2.59
C ASP A 367 -12.27 29.51 -1.54
N LEU A 368 -13.18 28.61 -1.85
CA LEU A 368 -14.12 28.07 -0.88
C LEU A 368 -13.35 27.22 0.12
N ILE A 369 -13.18 27.76 1.33
CA ILE A 369 -12.63 27.04 2.47
C ILE A 369 -13.66 25.97 2.88
N VAL A 370 -13.54 24.81 2.28
CA VAL A 370 -14.36 23.65 2.65
C VAL A 370 -13.65 22.92 3.77
N ALA A 371 -14.39 22.51 4.79
CA ALA A 371 -13.83 21.69 5.86
C ALA A 371 -13.41 20.30 5.29
N THR A 372 -12.28 19.78 5.77
CA THR A 372 -11.87 18.42 5.44
C THR A 372 -12.90 17.40 5.95
N GLY A 373 -13.33 16.48 5.10
CA GLY A 373 -14.37 15.51 5.43
C GLY A 373 -14.51 14.42 4.37
N VAL A 374 -15.55 13.61 4.48
CA VAL A 374 -15.86 12.57 3.49
C VAL A 374 -16.65 13.19 2.33
N ARG A 375 -16.31 12.78 1.14
CA ARG A 375 -16.96 13.20 -0.09
C ARG A 375 -17.75 12.05 -0.71
N GLY A 376 -18.93 12.36 -1.25
CA GLY A 376 -19.68 11.48 -2.15
C GLY A 376 -18.92 11.19 -3.46
N THR A 377 -19.39 10.24 -4.21
CA THR A 377 -18.61 9.41 -5.11
C THR A 377 -18.58 9.82 -6.58
N ASP A 378 -19.35 10.77 -7.04
CA ASP A 378 -19.50 10.95 -8.49
C ASP A 378 -18.46 11.88 -9.09
N ASN A 379 -17.61 11.35 -9.98
CA ASN A 379 -16.77 12.12 -10.88
C ASN A 379 -17.30 12.00 -12.32
N PRO A 380 -17.95 13.02 -12.86
CA PRO A 380 -18.45 12.98 -14.22
C PRO A 380 -17.33 12.93 -15.28
N SER A 381 -16.11 13.25 -14.88
CA SER A 381 -14.97 13.33 -15.80
C SER A 381 -14.23 12.00 -15.99
N VAL A 382 -14.58 10.94 -15.26
CA VAL A 382 -13.95 9.62 -15.37
C VAL A 382 -15.04 8.54 -15.46
N PRO A 383 -14.95 7.58 -16.41
CA PRO A 383 -15.89 6.47 -16.49
C PRO A 383 -15.84 5.60 -15.24
N GLY A 384 -17.00 5.22 -14.76
CA GLY A 384 -17.16 4.36 -13.60
C GLY A 384 -17.50 5.14 -12.33
N ARG A 385 -17.87 4.37 -11.29
CA ARG A 385 -18.18 4.93 -9.98
C ARG A 385 -16.90 5.06 -9.16
N ASP A 386 -16.59 6.27 -8.75
CA ASP A 386 -15.47 6.48 -7.83
C ASP A 386 -15.77 5.86 -6.45
N PRO A 387 -14.76 5.37 -5.72
CA PRO A 387 -14.90 5.02 -4.32
C PRO A 387 -15.24 6.25 -3.47
N TRP A 388 -15.72 6.03 -2.25
CA TRP A 388 -15.80 7.09 -1.26
C TRP A 388 -14.46 7.82 -1.16
N GLY A 389 -14.50 9.13 -1.25
CA GLY A 389 -13.33 10.00 -1.31
C GLY A 389 -13.23 10.96 -0.13
N VAL A 390 -12.15 11.74 -0.12
CA VAL A 390 -11.90 12.79 0.86
C VAL A 390 -12.13 14.15 0.20
N GLN A 391 -12.90 14.98 0.87
CA GLN A 391 -12.94 16.40 0.60
C GLN A 391 -11.86 17.08 1.43
N PHE A 392 -10.79 17.53 0.79
CA PHE A 392 -9.70 18.20 1.49
C PHE A 392 -9.92 19.71 1.56
N ASN A 393 -9.62 20.29 2.73
CA ASN A 393 -9.26 21.70 2.80
C ASN A 393 -7.88 21.86 2.15
N THR A 394 -7.77 22.71 1.15
CA THR A 394 -6.55 22.79 0.32
C THR A 394 -5.35 23.32 1.08
N ARG A 395 -5.55 24.21 2.08
CA ARG A 395 -4.44 24.70 2.94
C ARG A 395 -3.93 23.59 3.86
N GLU A 396 -4.85 22.84 4.49
CA GLU A 396 -4.48 21.70 5.33
C GLU A 396 -3.71 20.65 4.51
N LEU A 397 -4.23 20.32 3.32
CA LEU A 397 -3.59 19.40 2.40
C LEU A 397 -2.18 19.84 2.02
N HIS A 398 -2.01 21.11 1.62
CA HIS A 398 -0.70 21.66 1.25
C HIS A 398 0.31 21.57 2.41
N GLN A 399 -0.11 21.93 3.64
CA GLN A 399 0.74 21.84 4.82
C GLN A 399 1.17 20.41 5.11
N VAL A 400 0.24 19.45 5.02
CA VAL A 400 0.51 18.02 5.24
C VAL A 400 1.42 17.46 4.14
N MET A 401 1.20 17.82 2.88
CA MET A 401 2.07 17.43 1.77
C MET A 401 3.49 17.95 1.97
N LYS A 402 3.64 19.23 2.33
CA LYS A 402 4.95 19.85 2.60
C LYS A 402 5.69 19.12 3.72
N GLY A 403 5.00 18.73 4.80
CA GLY A 403 5.57 17.92 5.87
C GLY A 403 5.94 16.51 5.40
N ALA A 404 5.07 15.85 4.64
CA ALA A 404 5.31 14.52 4.12
C ALA A 404 6.50 14.47 3.12
N PHE A 405 6.65 15.50 2.28
CA PHE A 405 7.69 15.55 1.26
C PHE A 405 9.10 15.84 1.80
N THR A 406 9.28 15.89 3.11
CA THR A 406 10.58 15.76 3.74
C THR A 406 11.20 14.39 3.50
N ASP A 407 10.38 13.36 3.21
CA ASP A 407 10.82 12.04 2.75
C ASP A 407 10.64 11.91 1.22
N PRO A 408 11.70 11.67 0.44
CA PRO A 408 11.61 11.48 -1.01
C PRO A 408 10.69 10.34 -1.44
N LYS A 409 10.49 9.31 -0.60
CA LYS A 409 9.55 8.22 -0.87
C LYS A 409 8.10 8.70 -0.86
N ALA A 410 7.77 9.63 0.03
CA ALA A 410 6.45 10.24 0.08
C ALA A 410 6.18 11.07 -1.19
N PHE A 411 7.13 11.92 -1.58
CA PHE A 411 7.02 12.70 -2.80
C PHE A 411 6.91 11.81 -4.04
N SER A 412 7.78 10.80 -4.15
CA SER A 412 7.75 9.84 -5.26
C SER A 412 6.39 9.14 -5.38
N ALA A 413 5.83 8.65 -4.26
CA ALA A 413 4.54 7.97 -4.26
C ALA A 413 3.39 8.87 -4.77
N VAL A 414 3.37 10.13 -4.33
CA VAL A 414 2.34 11.09 -4.76
C VAL A 414 2.53 11.49 -6.22
N LEU A 415 3.76 11.73 -6.67
CA LEU A 415 4.07 12.10 -8.06
C LEU A 415 3.71 10.98 -9.03
N ASP A 416 3.97 9.74 -8.65
CA ASP A 416 3.64 8.54 -9.42
C ASP A 416 2.13 8.36 -9.58
N ALA A 417 1.41 8.49 -8.46
CA ALA A 417 -0.05 8.45 -8.47
C ALA A 417 -0.64 9.61 -9.32
N GLN A 418 -0.06 10.81 -9.22
CA GLN A 418 -0.47 11.96 -10.02
C GLN A 418 -0.28 11.72 -11.51
N THR A 419 0.86 11.17 -11.90
CA THR A 419 1.16 10.88 -13.31
C THR A 419 0.22 9.81 -13.87
N ALA A 420 -0.03 8.75 -13.10
CA ALA A 420 -0.98 7.71 -13.49
C ALA A 420 -2.42 8.23 -13.60
N TYR A 421 -2.84 9.06 -12.64
CA TYR A 421 -4.15 9.69 -12.67
C TYR A 421 -4.29 10.65 -13.85
N ALA A 422 -3.28 11.48 -14.11
CA ALA A 422 -3.20 12.41 -15.21
C ALA A 422 -3.39 11.71 -16.56
N SER A 423 -2.63 10.63 -16.78
CA SER A 423 -2.70 9.87 -18.04
C SER A 423 -4.12 9.36 -18.31
N ARG A 424 -4.82 8.85 -17.29
CA ARG A 424 -6.21 8.36 -17.45
C ARG A 424 -7.20 9.49 -17.71
N LEU A 425 -7.07 10.57 -16.96
CA LEU A 425 -8.02 11.68 -17.02
C LEU A 425 -7.96 12.39 -18.37
N ILE A 426 -6.75 12.64 -18.88
CA ILE A 426 -6.55 13.24 -20.20
C ILE A 426 -6.93 12.26 -21.31
N ASP A 427 -6.59 10.97 -21.18
CA ASP A 427 -6.97 9.95 -22.16
C ASP A 427 -8.50 9.87 -22.32
N HIS A 428 -9.24 9.92 -21.19
CA HIS A 428 -10.69 9.98 -21.22
C HIS A 428 -11.20 11.24 -21.92
N GLY A 429 -10.69 12.44 -21.58
CA GLY A 429 -11.07 13.69 -22.24
C GLY A 429 -10.76 13.67 -23.74
N ALA A 430 -9.61 13.13 -24.14
CA ALA A 430 -9.25 12.97 -25.54
C ALA A 430 -10.18 12.00 -26.29
N ALA A 431 -10.56 10.88 -25.65
CA ALA A 431 -11.52 9.93 -26.20
C ALA A 431 -12.92 10.53 -26.38
N GLU A 432 -13.36 11.41 -25.47
CA GLU A 432 -14.62 12.16 -25.61
C GLU A 432 -14.61 13.06 -26.86
N VAL A 433 -13.50 13.77 -27.09
CA VAL A 433 -13.32 14.58 -28.31
C VAL A 433 -13.33 13.72 -29.55
N ALA A 434 -12.60 12.61 -29.57
CA ALA A 434 -12.55 11.67 -30.69
C ALA A 434 -13.93 11.06 -31.01
N ALA A 435 -14.75 10.87 -29.99
CA ALA A 435 -16.13 10.38 -30.14
C ALA A 435 -17.14 11.50 -30.55
N GLY A 436 -16.69 12.73 -30.81
CA GLY A 436 -17.53 13.85 -31.23
C GLY A 436 -18.41 14.45 -30.12
N ARG A 437 -18.10 14.19 -28.84
CA ARG A 437 -18.85 14.72 -27.69
C ARG A 437 -18.38 16.09 -27.21
N GLY A 438 -17.58 16.81 -28.02
CA GLY A 438 -17.05 18.12 -27.70
C GLY A 438 -15.74 18.05 -26.90
N ASN A 439 -15.16 19.21 -26.59
CA ASN A 439 -13.85 19.32 -25.91
C ASN A 439 -13.94 19.72 -24.43
N ASP A 440 -15.14 19.94 -23.90
CA ASP A 440 -15.33 20.45 -22.53
C ASP A 440 -14.68 19.54 -21.47
N ALA A 441 -14.85 18.22 -21.63
CA ALA A 441 -14.23 17.25 -20.72
C ALA A 441 -12.69 17.29 -20.78
N LEU A 442 -12.12 17.38 -21.99
CA LEU A 442 -10.66 17.51 -22.16
C LEU A 442 -10.12 18.78 -21.51
N LEU A 443 -10.79 19.91 -21.70
CA LEU A 443 -10.36 21.21 -21.15
C LEU A 443 -10.50 21.26 -19.63
N ALA A 444 -11.61 20.73 -19.09
CA ALA A 444 -11.81 20.62 -17.64
C ALA A 444 -10.75 19.73 -16.99
N ASN A 445 -10.48 18.57 -17.61
CA ASN A 445 -9.47 17.63 -17.16
C ASN A 445 -8.06 18.23 -17.22
N ALA A 446 -7.74 18.94 -18.29
CA ALA A 446 -6.47 19.66 -18.44
C ALA A 446 -6.24 20.68 -17.32
N ARG A 447 -7.24 21.53 -17.05
CA ARG A 447 -7.16 22.49 -15.95
C ARG A 447 -6.97 21.81 -14.60
N GLN A 448 -7.74 20.76 -14.31
CA GLN A 448 -7.64 20.00 -13.07
C GLN A 448 -6.25 19.44 -12.87
N LEU A 449 -5.67 18.84 -13.90
CA LEU A 449 -4.33 18.25 -13.85
C LEU A 449 -3.27 19.32 -13.64
N GLY A 450 -3.35 20.42 -14.36
CA GLY A 450 -2.45 21.55 -14.16
C GLY A 450 -2.43 21.96 -12.69
N THR A 451 -3.61 22.16 -12.09
CA THR A 451 -3.73 22.58 -10.68
C THR A 451 -3.16 21.55 -9.71
N GLY A 452 -3.42 20.24 -9.93
CA GLY A 452 -2.87 19.16 -9.11
C GLY A 452 -1.35 19.11 -9.16
N PHE A 453 -0.75 19.18 -10.36
CA PHE A 453 0.71 19.24 -10.50
C PHE A 453 1.30 20.51 -9.90
N GLY A 454 0.64 21.66 -10.06
CA GLY A 454 1.05 22.92 -9.47
C GLY A 454 1.15 22.82 -7.95
N LEU A 455 0.10 22.30 -7.30
CA LEU A 455 0.04 22.11 -5.85
C LEU A 455 1.13 21.14 -5.33
N ILE A 456 1.31 19.99 -6.00
CA ILE A 456 2.32 18.99 -5.63
C ILE A 456 3.73 19.58 -5.76
N THR A 457 3.98 20.33 -6.82
CA THR A 457 5.27 20.97 -7.09
C THR A 457 5.59 22.08 -6.10
N ASP A 458 4.59 22.86 -5.72
CA ASP A 458 4.73 23.90 -4.70
C ASP A 458 5.02 23.29 -3.33
N ALA A 459 4.26 22.27 -2.92
CA ALA A 459 4.49 21.54 -1.67
C ALA A 459 5.87 20.87 -1.62
N ALA A 460 6.44 20.48 -2.75
CA ALA A 460 7.80 19.97 -2.86
C ALA A 460 8.90 21.03 -2.69
N GLY A 461 8.54 22.31 -2.62
CA GLY A 461 9.47 23.42 -2.33
C GLY A 461 9.94 24.21 -3.55
N LEU A 462 9.37 23.96 -4.75
CA LEU A 462 9.74 24.70 -5.97
C LEU A 462 9.45 26.21 -5.87
N ALA A 463 8.45 26.61 -5.11
CA ALA A 463 8.17 28.04 -4.89
C ALA A 463 9.34 28.76 -4.22
N LYS A 464 10.06 28.12 -3.29
CA LYS A 464 11.25 28.70 -2.65
C LYS A 464 12.38 29.02 -3.64
N ILE A 465 12.55 28.16 -4.66
CA ILE A 465 13.55 28.40 -5.71
C ILE A 465 13.20 29.65 -6.49
N LYS A 466 11.92 29.81 -6.85
CA LYS A 466 11.43 30.98 -7.56
C LYS A 466 11.68 32.29 -6.78
N GLU A 467 11.65 32.20 -5.44
CA GLU A 467 11.94 33.31 -4.54
C GLU A 467 13.44 33.52 -4.27
N GLY A 468 14.32 32.71 -4.87
CA GLY A 468 15.78 32.80 -4.70
C GLY A 468 16.26 32.31 -3.33
N LYS A 469 15.45 31.52 -2.61
CA LYS A 469 15.82 30.93 -1.31
C LYS A 469 16.54 29.62 -1.50
N ASP A 470 17.46 29.30 -0.58
CA ASP A 470 18.19 28.03 -0.58
C ASP A 470 17.22 26.85 -0.31
N LEU A 471 17.44 25.76 -1.02
CA LEU A 471 16.73 24.51 -0.80
C LEU A 471 17.39 23.69 0.28
N ASP A 472 16.57 23.10 1.15
CA ASP A 472 17.06 22.06 2.05
C ASP A 472 17.34 20.74 1.31
N GLU A 473 18.04 19.81 1.95
CA GLU A 473 18.41 18.52 1.34
C GLU A 473 17.21 17.71 0.85
N ALA A 474 16.07 17.75 1.54
CA ALA A 474 14.87 17.03 1.13
C ALA A 474 14.30 17.62 -0.15
N GLN A 475 14.24 18.95 -0.24
CA GLN A 475 13.80 19.66 -1.42
C GLN A 475 14.72 19.41 -2.63
N GLN A 476 16.04 19.41 -2.41
CA GLN A 476 17.02 19.06 -3.45
C GLN A 476 16.80 17.63 -3.96
N ARG A 477 16.56 16.67 -3.08
CA ARG A 477 16.23 15.28 -3.48
C ARG A 477 14.92 15.19 -4.26
N ASN A 478 13.88 15.89 -3.82
CA ASN A 478 12.60 15.94 -4.53
C ASN A 478 12.76 16.53 -5.94
N MET A 479 13.63 17.53 -6.08
CA MET A 479 13.95 18.11 -7.39
C MET A 479 14.63 17.10 -8.33
N LYS A 480 15.63 16.37 -7.82
CA LYS A 480 16.31 15.32 -8.60
C LYS A 480 15.31 14.24 -9.05
N LEU A 481 14.37 13.86 -8.19
CA LEU A 481 13.31 12.90 -8.55
C LEU A 481 12.37 13.45 -9.63
N LEU A 482 11.92 14.69 -9.49
CA LEU A 482 11.08 15.33 -10.49
C LEU A 482 11.78 15.40 -11.85
N MET A 483 13.07 15.76 -11.88
CA MET A 483 13.88 15.78 -13.10
C MET A 483 14.04 14.39 -13.72
N ALA A 484 14.22 13.35 -12.90
CA ALA A 484 14.27 11.98 -13.41
C ALA A 484 12.96 11.59 -14.10
N VAL A 485 11.81 11.94 -13.50
CA VAL A 485 10.48 11.73 -14.10
C VAL A 485 10.32 12.48 -15.42
N ILE A 486 10.71 13.74 -15.46
CA ILE A 486 10.63 14.58 -16.66
C ILE A 486 11.47 14.00 -17.80
N ASN A 487 12.68 13.55 -17.51
CA ASN A 487 13.61 13.07 -18.55
C ASN A 487 13.25 11.67 -19.07
N THR A 488 12.77 10.78 -18.21
CA THR A 488 12.41 9.42 -18.61
C THR A 488 11.04 9.32 -19.27
N GLY A 489 10.21 10.37 -19.14
CA GLY A 489 8.84 10.37 -19.64
C GLY A 489 8.12 9.14 -19.14
N LEU A 490 7.83 9.07 -17.85
CA LEU A 490 7.25 7.90 -17.19
C LEU A 490 6.24 7.19 -18.08
N ILE A 491 6.57 5.97 -18.42
CA ILE A 491 5.58 5.01 -18.90
C ILE A 491 4.72 4.72 -17.66
N ALA A 492 3.49 5.25 -17.68
CA ALA A 492 2.52 4.93 -16.64
C ALA A 492 2.57 3.44 -16.33
N PRO A 493 2.64 3.00 -15.08
CA PRO A 493 2.61 1.59 -14.74
C PRO A 493 1.44 0.96 -15.48
N LYS A 494 1.67 -0.18 -16.13
CA LYS A 494 0.73 -0.83 -17.05
C LYS A 494 -0.68 -0.70 -16.52
N ALA A 495 -1.52 0.02 -17.26
CA ALA A 495 -2.86 0.41 -16.89
C ALA A 495 -3.66 -0.76 -16.33
N GLY A 496 -4.31 -0.60 -15.20
CA GLY A 496 -5.27 -1.56 -14.70
C GLY A 496 -5.41 -1.67 -13.19
N ALA A 497 -4.69 -0.87 -12.43
CA ALA A 497 -4.88 -0.89 -11.00
C ALA A 497 -5.03 0.54 -10.50
N TRP A 498 -6.11 0.82 -9.79
CA TRP A 498 -5.93 1.65 -8.59
C TRP A 498 -4.86 0.91 -7.81
N PRO A 499 -3.64 1.40 -7.71
CA PRO A 499 -2.67 0.63 -6.99
C PRO A 499 -3.14 0.57 -5.54
N VAL A 500 -3.36 -0.60 -5.05
CA VAL A 500 -2.93 -0.92 -3.70
C VAL A 500 -1.42 -0.69 -3.79
N ILE A 501 -1.00 0.50 -3.35
CA ILE A 501 0.33 1.10 -3.59
C ILE A 501 1.44 0.34 -2.85
N ALA A 502 1.24 -0.93 -2.57
CA ALA A 502 2.23 -1.78 -1.93
C ALA A 502 3.44 -2.12 -2.83
N ASP A 503 3.32 -2.04 -4.16
CA ASP A 503 4.36 -2.56 -5.07
C ASP A 503 5.06 -1.52 -5.95
N VAL A 504 4.64 -0.26 -5.95
CA VAL A 504 5.24 0.78 -6.82
C VAL A 504 6.60 1.27 -6.30
N THR A 505 6.89 1.08 -5.02
CA THR A 505 8.15 1.50 -4.41
C THR A 505 9.39 0.77 -4.97
N GLY A 506 9.24 -0.44 -5.53
CA GLY A 506 10.36 -1.23 -6.04
C GLY A 506 11.01 -0.67 -7.30
N ALA A 507 10.22 -0.13 -8.22
CA ALA A 507 10.73 0.41 -9.50
C ALA A 507 11.48 1.73 -9.33
N TRP A 508 11.13 2.51 -8.30
CA TRP A 508 11.70 3.83 -8.03
C TRP A 508 12.92 3.81 -7.11
N THR A 509 13.10 2.77 -6.31
CA THR A 509 14.21 2.68 -5.36
C THR A 509 15.56 2.76 -6.08
N GLY A 510 15.71 2.12 -7.22
CA GLY A 510 16.92 2.21 -8.03
C GLY A 510 17.16 3.61 -8.62
N MET A 511 16.12 4.28 -9.10
CA MET A 511 16.23 5.64 -9.64
C MET A 511 16.50 6.69 -8.56
N ILE A 512 15.98 6.49 -7.33
CA ILE A 512 16.26 7.34 -6.18
C ILE A 512 17.74 7.22 -5.78
N GLU A 513 18.29 6.01 -5.77
CA GLU A 513 19.71 5.78 -5.46
C GLU A 513 20.64 6.37 -6.51
N ASP A 514 20.29 6.28 -7.80
CA ASP A 514 21.08 6.85 -8.88
C ASP A 514 20.97 8.39 -8.93
N ALA A 515 19.81 8.96 -8.67
CA ALA A 515 19.64 10.41 -8.55
C ALA A 515 20.38 11.00 -7.35
N ALA A 516 20.48 10.25 -6.24
CA ALA A 516 21.24 10.68 -5.06
C ALA A 516 22.76 10.69 -5.28
N LYS A 517 23.28 9.96 -6.27
CA LYS A 517 24.72 9.88 -6.61
C LYS A 517 25.21 10.97 -7.56
N GLY A 518 24.32 11.76 -8.18
CA GLY A 518 24.67 12.77 -9.18
C GLY A 518 25.11 14.11 -8.59
N ASN A 519 26.27 14.63 -9.05
CA ASN A 519 26.81 15.95 -8.69
C ASN A 519 25.98 17.09 -9.30
N ALA A 520 24.91 17.51 -8.63
CA ALA A 520 24.03 18.60 -9.10
C ALA A 520 24.10 19.88 -8.26
N GLU A 521 25.18 20.07 -7.49
CA GLU A 521 25.27 21.22 -6.56
C GLU A 521 25.44 22.58 -7.24
N ASP A 522 25.99 22.66 -8.45
CA ASP A 522 26.41 23.93 -9.04
C ASP A 522 25.38 24.67 -9.92
N ASN A 523 24.24 24.05 -10.26
CA ASN A 523 23.29 24.63 -11.23
C ASN A 523 21.91 24.98 -10.65
N ALA A 524 21.67 24.81 -9.36
CA ALA A 524 20.32 24.93 -8.76
C ALA A 524 19.70 26.34 -8.84
N ARG A 525 20.52 27.39 -8.90
CA ARG A 525 20.02 28.78 -8.90
C ARG A 525 19.48 29.28 -10.25
N ASN A 526 20.02 28.79 -11.36
CA ASN A 526 19.50 29.13 -12.71
C ASN A 526 18.27 28.28 -13.10
N ASP A 527 17.99 27.22 -12.36
CA ASP A 527 17.13 26.13 -12.78
C ASP A 527 15.67 26.23 -12.29
N ALA A 528 15.32 27.14 -11.40
CA ALA A 528 13.96 27.21 -10.87
C ALA A 528 12.91 27.48 -11.94
N ASN A 529 13.16 28.47 -12.79
CA ASN A 529 12.25 28.75 -13.92
C ASN A 529 12.30 27.64 -14.97
N ILE A 530 13.48 27.03 -15.15
CA ILE A 530 13.67 25.87 -16.03
C ILE A 530 12.87 24.69 -15.50
N MET A 531 12.90 24.41 -14.21
CA MET A 531 12.18 23.28 -13.60
C MET A 531 10.66 23.45 -13.62
N VAL A 532 10.16 24.67 -13.34
CA VAL A 532 8.73 24.99 -13.50
C VAL A 532 8.30 24.76 -14.96
N ASN A 533 9.09 25.24 -15.91
CA ASN A 533 8.82 25.06 -17.32
C ASN A 533 8.94 23.59 -17.76
N GLN A 534 9.90 22.84 -17.20
CA GLN A 534 10.04 21.41 -17.46
C GLN A 534 8.91 20.59 -16.86
N THR A 535 8.41 20.95 -15.66
CA THR A 535 7.22 20.31 -15.08
C THR A 535 5.97 20.59 -15.92
N ARG A 536 5.82 21.82 -16.41
CA ARG A 536 4.79 22.14 -17.40
C ARG A 536 4.95 21.32 -18.67
N GLY A 537 6.19 21.15 -19.15
CA GLY A 537 6.52 20.28 -20.28
C GLY A 537 6.12 18.82 -20.04
N LEU A 538 6.30 18.28 -18.84
CA LEU A 538 5.83 16.93 -18.50
C LEU A 538 4.31 16.81 -18.62
N VAL A 539 3.58 17.78 -18.10
CA VAL A 539 2.11 17.78 -18.15
C VAL A 539 1.63 17.91 -19.60
N ASN A 540 2.31 18.74 -20.40
CA ASN A 540 2.06 18.86 -21.84
C ASN A 540 2.33 17.53 -22.57
N ASP A 541 3.45 16.86 -22.29
CA ASP A 541 3.79 15.57 -22.91
C ASP A 541 2.75 14.47 -22.58
N LEU A 542 2.19 14.46 -21.37
CA LEU A 542 1.10 13.56 -21.00
C LEU A 542 -0.15 13.81 -21.83
N ALA A 543 -0.51 15.08 -22.02
CA ALA A 543 -1.65 15.47 -22.83
C ALA A 543 -1.44 15.12 -24.31
N VAL A 544 -0.27 15.43 -24.86
CA VAL A 544 0.10 15.09 -26.26
C VAL A 544 0.01 13.58 -26.49
N ARG A 545 0.52 12.77 -25.57
CA ARG A 545 0.43 11.29 -25.67
C ARG A 545 -0.99 10.80 -25.76
N ALA A 546 -1.88 11.31 -24.91
CA ALA A 546 -3.29 10.96 -24.92
C ALA A 546 -3.98 11.42 -26.22
N MET A 547 -3.66 12.62 -26.71
CA MET A 547 -4.22 13.16 -27.95
C MET A 547 -3.74 12.38 -29.17
N LEU A 548 -2.46 11.99 -29.24
CA LEU A 548 -1.91 11.12 -30.29
C LEU A 548 -2.60 9.74 -30.29
N LYS A 549 -2.75 9.14 -29.13
CA LYS A 549 -3.43 7.83 -28.96
C LYS A 549 -4.87 7.85 -29.49
N ASN A 550 -5.54 8.98 -29.38
CA ASN A 550 -6.94 9.19 -29.78
C ASN A 550 -7.08 9.87 -31.17
N ASP A 551 -6.03 9.90 -31.97
CA ASP A 551 -5.97 10.44 -33.34
C ASP A 551 -6.41 11.91 -33.46
N LEU A 552 -6.24 12.73 -32.40
CA LEU A 552 -6.65 14.14 -32.40
C LEU A 552 -5.72 15.06 -33.18
N PHE A 553 -4.57 14.57 -33.62
CA PHE A 553 -3.61 15.27 -34.49
C PHE A 553 -3.65 14.80 -35.94
N GLY A 554 -4.63 13.97 -36.35
CA GLY A 554 -4.81 13.44 -37.70
C GLY A 554 -4.47 11.95 -37.81
N SER A 555 -4.78 11.38 -39.00
CA SER A 555 -4.64 9.94 -39.23
C SER A 555 -3.18 9.49 -39.37
N ALA A 556 -2.96 8.18 -39.13
CA ALA A 556 -1.63 7.54 -39.15
C ALA A 556 -1.07 7.27 -40.55
N GLU A 557 -1.63 7.85 -41.64
CA GLU A 557 -1.11 7.70 -43.00
C GLU A 557 0.15 8.55 -43.21
N PRO A 558 1.25 7.93 -43.61
CA PRO A 558 2.52 8.63 -43.87
C PRO A 558 2.37 9.62 -45.01
N ALA A 559 2.92 10.79 -44.89
CA ALA A 559 2.96 11.86 -45.87
C ALA A 559 1.82 12.89 -45.82
N ASP A 560 0.93 12.87 -44.81
CA ASP A 560 0.07 14.00 -44.56
C ASP A 560 0.81 15.05 -43.70
N ARG A 561 0.63 16.34 -44.00
CA ARG A 561 1.17 17.47 -43.21
C ARG A 561 0.76 17.43 -41.75
N ASN A 562 -0.24 16.63 -41.42
CA ASN A 562 -0.76 16.44 -40.06
C ASN A 562 0.02 15.40 -39.26
N HIS A 563 0.99 14.68 -39.88
CA HIS A 563 1.79 13.70 -39.19
C HIS A 563 3.05 14.32 -38.57
N PRO A 564 3.31 14.10 -37.28
CA PRO A 564 4.47 14.69 -36.60
C PRO A 564 5.82 14.37 -37.26
N TRP A 565 5.96 13.19 -37.82
CA TRP A 565 7.20 12.74 -38.50
C TRP A 565 7.20 12.91 -40.02
N ALA A 566 6.11 13.38 -40.60
CA ALA A 566 6.01 13.68 -42.03
C ALA A 566 6.47 15.10 -42.37
N THR A 567 7.49 15.62 -41.68
CA THR A 567 8.12 16.85 -42.11
C THR A 567 8.89 16.56 -43.38
N LEU A 568 8.50 17.20 -44.47
CA LEU A 568 9.05 17.00 -45.80
C LEU A 568 10.56 17.41 -45.94
N GLU A 569 11.12 18.04 -44.91
CA GLU A 569 12.54 18.40 -44.88
C GLU A 569 13.40 17.15 -44.67
N GLY A 570 14.19 16.83 -45.69
CA GLY A 570 15.19 15.77 -45.63
C GLY A 570 14.75 14.39 -46.14
N LEU A 571 13.46 14.18 -46.49
CA LEU A 571 13.03 12.93 -47.12
C LEU A 571 13.31 12.92 -48.63
N LYS A 572 13.99 11.90 -49.09
CA LYS A 572 14.09 11.58 -50.51
C LYS A 572 12.89 10.76 -50.95
N LYS A 573 12.55 10.81 -52.22
CA LYS A 573 11.46 10.01 -52.78
C LYS A 573 11.77 8.51 -52.59
N GLY A 574 10.98 7.85 -51.78
CA GLY A 574 11.13 6.41 -51.47
C GLY A 574 11.67 6.12 -50.07
N ASP A 575 12.06 7.12 -49.29
CA ASP A 575 12.46 6.92 -47.91
C ASP A 575 11.23 6.65 -47.02
N ASP A 576 11.41 5.77 -46.03
CA ASP A 576 10.40 5.58 -45.01
C ASP A 576 10.33 6.84 -44.10
N PRO A 577 9.19 7.49 -43.97
CA PRO A 577 9.06 8.66 -43.09
C PRO A 577 9.50 8.41 -41.64
N ARG A 578 9.48 7.16 -41.17
CA ARG A 578 9.95 6.75 -39.84
C ARG A 578 11.47 6.89 -39.71
N ASP A 579 12.22 6.79 -40.78
CA ASP A 579 13.68 6.97 -40.80
C ASP A 579 14.10 8.45 -40.86
N ASN A 580 13.12 9.37 -40.86
CA ASN A 580 13.42 10.80 -40.83
C ASN A 580 14.18 11.16 -39.56
N PRO A 581 15.33 11.82 -39.63
CA PRO A 581 16.10 12.27 -38.48
C PRO A 581 15.32 13.26 -37.56
N ASN A 582 14.25 13.86 -38.07
CA ASN A 582 13.33 14.70 -37.28
C ASN A 582 12.19 13.92 -36.64
N ASN A 583 12.07 12.60 -36.86
CA ASN A 583 11.00 11.79 -36.31
C ASN A 583 11.14 11.69 -34.80
N PHE A 584 10.07 12.05 -34.08
CA PHE A 584 9.96 12.01 -32.61
C PHE A 584 8.90 10.99 -32.11
N LEU A 585 8.35 10.18 -33.03
CA LEU A 585 7.47 9.06 -32.68
C LEU A 585 8.23 7.73 -32.76
N LYS A 586 7.77 6.74 -31.98
CA LYS A 586 8.24 5.36 -32.05
C LYS A 586 7.78 4.70 -33.35
N ASP A 587 8.26 3.48 -33.60
CA ASP A 587 7.97 2.72 -34.82
C ASP A 587 6.50 2.46 -35.10
N ASP A 588 5.65 2.55 -34.05
CA ASP A 588 4.20 2.44 -34.19
C ASP A 588 3.52 3.70 -34.78
N GLY A 589 4.28 4.78 -35.00
CA GLY A 589 3.81 6.05 -35.55
C GLY A 589 2.80 6.82 -34.65
N ARG A 590 2.60 6.37 -33.41
CA ARG A 590 1.61 6.93 -32.49
C ARG A 590 2.15 7.22 -31.09
N THR A 591 3.18 6.51 -30.68
CA THR A 591 3.78 6.68 -29.36
C THR A 591 4.87 7.74 -29.41
N LEU A 592 4.71 8.81 -28.64
CA LEU A 592 5.75 9.84 -28.50
C LEU A 592 7.01 9.22 -27.86
N MET A 593 8.17 9.47 -28.42
CA MET A 593 9.45 9.13 -27.80
C MET A 593 9.58 9.83 -26.45
N THR A 594 10.38 9.29 -25.56
CA THR A 594 10.82 10.01 -24.36
C THR A 594 11.80 11.11 -24.74
N LYS A 595 12.02 12.08 -23.87
CA LYS A 595 13.03 13.13 -24.13
C LYS A 595 14.43 12.54 -24.31
N ASP A 596 14.75 11.50 -23.55
CA ASP A 596 16.01 10.77 -23.67
C ASP A 596 16.16 10.03 -25.01
N GLU A 597 15.06 9.50 -25.56
CA GLU A 597 15.04 8.86 -26.88
C GLU A 597 15.12 9.89 -28.02
N MET A 598 14.66 11.12 -27.79
CA MET A 598 14.76 12.22 -28.75
C MET A 598 16.17 12.82 -28.82
N ILE A 599 17.04 12.56 -27.84
CA ILE A 599 18.40 13.06 -27.80
C ILE A 599 19.32 12.08 -28.51
N ASP A 600 19.96 12.51 -29.62
CA ASP A 600 21.00 11.73 -30.26
C ASP A 600 22.31 11.87 -29.47
N LYS A 601 22.63 10.82 -28.69
CA LYS A 601 23.86 10.77 -27.86
C LYS A 601 25.14 10.57 -28.70
N THR A 602 25.01 10.27 -30.01
CA THR A 602 26.13 10.04 -30.94
C THR A 602 26.48 11.29 -31.71
N ALA A 603 25.62 12.29 -31.73
CA ALA A 603 25.80 13.52 -32.46
C ALA A 603 26.97 14.35 -31.91
N THR A 604 27.78 14.90 -32.80
CA THR A 604 28.97 15.71 -32.48
C THR A 604 28.66 17.20 -32.26
N ASN A 605 27.53 17.67 -32.72
CA ASN A 605 27.09 19.05 -32.56
C ASN A 605 25.73 19.15 -31.89
N THR A 606 25.44 20.29 -31.30
CA THR A 606 24.22 20.56 -30.51
C THR A 606 22.95 20.49 -31.35
N ALA A 607 22.98 20.96 -32.60
CA ALA A 607 21.81 20.98 -33.48
C ALA A 607 21.34 19.55 -33.80
N ASP A 608 22.27 18.69 -34.20
CA ASP A 608 21.95 17.28 -34.51
C ASP A 608 21.54 16.54 -33.24
N LYS A 609 22.18 16.82 -32.09
CA LYS A 609 21.87 16.21 -30.81
C LYS A 609 20.43 16.41 -30.39
N TYR A 610 19.85 17.58 -30.60
CA TYR A 610 18.51 17.93 -30.16
C TYR A 610 17.50 18.05 -31.32
N ARG A 611 17.84 17.63 -32.50
CA ARG A 611 17.05 17.77 -33.74
C ARG A 611 15.61 17.26 -33.58
N ARG A 612 15.41 16.07 -33.02
CA ARG A 612 14.09 15.47 -32.82
C ARG A 612 13.26 16.28 -31.84
N MET A 613 13.88 16.77 -30.78
CA MET A 613 13.22 17.57 -29.76
C MET A 613 12.80 18.94 -30.32
N GLU A 614 13.63 19.56 -31.12
CA GLU A 614 13.29 20.80 -31.84
C GLU A 614 12.17 20.58 -32.83
N ALA A 615 12.18 19.48 -33.57
CA ALA A 615 11.12 19.10 -34.50
C ALA A 615 9.79 18.88 -33.77
N TYR A 616 9.83 18.20 -32.61
CA TYR A 616 8.65 18.02 -31.75
C TYR A 616 8.06 19.35 -31.27
N TYR A 617 8.87 20.25 -30.72
CA TYR A 617 8.38 21.54 -30.25
C TYR A 617 7.89 22.42 -31.39
N ARG A 618 8.57 22.43 -32.53
CA ARG A 618 8.12 23.17 -33.72
C ARG A 618 6.77 22.65 -34.20
N TRP A 619 6.62 21.32 -34.32
CA TRP A 619 5.34 20.72 -34.70
C TRP A 619 4.24 21.07 -33.70
N LEU A 620 4.53 21.02 -32.40
CA LEU A 620 3.54 21.30 -31.35
C LEU A 620 3.03 22.76 -31.41
N HIS A 621 3.88 23.72 -31.74
CA HIS A 621 3.55 25.14 -31.75
C HIS A 621 3.17 25.68 -33.11
N GLU A 622 3.74 25.21 -34.20
CA GLU A 622 3.57 25.75 -35.56
C GLU A 622 2.75 24.82 -36.46
N GLY A 623 2.62 23.55 -36.10
CA GLY A 623 1.93 22.55 -36.92
C GLY A 623 0.41 22.66 -36.89
N PRO A 624 -0.29 21.83 -37.67
CA PRO A 624 -1.76 21.78 -37.70
C PRO A 624 -2.37 21.17 -36.42
N SER A 625 -1.61 21.07 -35.37
CA SER A 625 -2.02 20.57 -34.04
C SER A 625 -3.28 21.23 -33.49
N GLY A 626 -3.76 22.25 -34.20
CA GLY A 626 -5.11 22.68 -34.21
C GLY A 626 -5.59 23.38 -32.94
N LYS A 627 -6.84 23.69 -33.00
CA LYS A 627 -7.61 24.39 -31.97
C LYS A 627 -7.57 23.62 -30.62
N HIS A 628 -7.72 22.29 -30.64
CA HIS A 628 -7.79 21.47 -29.43
C HIS A 628 -6.51 21.50 -28.58
N TRP A 629 -5.33 21.47 -29.22
CA TRP A 629 -4.07 21.51 -28.47
C TRP A 629 -3.87 22.86 -27.78
N ARG A 630 -4.03 23.97 -28.49
CA ARG A 630 -3.82 25.31 -27.93
C ARG A 630 -4.73 25.60 -26.75
N GLU A 631 -6.01 25.18 -26.84
CA GLU A 631 -6.96 25.32 -25.75
C GLU A 631 -6.56 24.44 -24.56
N THR A 632 -6.15 23.18 -24.82
CA THR A 632 -5.70 22.23 -23.79
C THR A 632 -4.46 22.73 -23.07
N GLU A 633 -3.43 23.19 -23.81
CA GLU A 633 -2.20 23.76 -23.27
C GLU A 633 -2.48 24.99 -22.40
N SER A 634 -3.35 25.89 -22.88
CA SER A 634 -3.75 27.05 -22.12
C SER A 634 -4.40 26.69 -20.79
N ARG A 635 -5.28 25.67 -20.77
CA ARG A 635 -5.93 25.19 -19.55
C ARG A 635 -4.97 24.47 -18.59
N LEU A 636 -4.03 23.70 -19.13
CA LEU A 636 -2.96 23.10 -18.33
C LEU A 636 -2.11 24.16 -17.63
N HIS A 637 -1.70 25.21 -18.36
CA HIS A 637 -0.89 26.31 -17.83
C HIS A 637 -1.65 27.16 -16.81
N GLU A 638 -2.92 27.50 -17.10
CA GLU A 638 -3.80 28.20 -16.16
C GLU A 638 -3.93 27.42 -14.86
N GLY A 639 -4.25 26.13 -14.98
CA GLY A 639 -4.36 25.24 -13.84
C GLY A 639 -3.07 25.17 -13.04
N PHE A 640 -1.93 24.91 -13.71
CA PHE A 640 -0.64 24.82 -13.04
C PHE A 640 -0.28 26.10 -12.27
N THR A 641 -0.49 27.26 -12.88
CA THR A 641 -0.22 28.55 -12.24
C THR A 641 -1.11 28.76 -11.01
N ASN A 642 -2.39 28.39 -11.12
CA ASN A 642 -3.32 28.48 -10.00
C ASN A 642 -2.91 27.57 -8.83
N GLY A 643 -2.52 26.32 -9.11
CA GLY A 643 -2.07 25.39 -8.07
C GLY A 643 -0.74 25.76 -7.45
N PHE A 644 0.16 26.39 -8.22
CA PHE A 644 1.51 26.74 -7.78
C PHE A 644 1.59 28.09 -7.03
N ALA A 645 0.72 29.05 -7.33
CA ALA A 645 0.82 30.40 -6.75
C ALA A 645 -0.06 30.63 -5.52
N GLN A 646 -1.02 29.75 -5.28
CA GLN A 646 -2.13 30.01 -4.34
C GLN A 646 -1.75 29.76 -2.87
N TYR A 647 -0.72 28.96 -2.60
CA TYR A 647 -0.43 28.46 -1.25
C TYR A 647 0.99 28.78 -0.75
N GLY A 648 1.80 29.42 -1.58
CA GLY A 648 3.19 29.75 -1.29
C GLY A 648 3.43 31.03 -0.47
N SER A 649 2.36 31.69 -0.01
CA SER A 649 2.45 32.91 0.82
C SER A 649 2.10 32.65 2.27
#